data_573cc8ed760bf45c48eaf2d94132a298
#
_entry.id   573cc8ed760bf45c48eaf2d94132a298
#
_cell.length_a   1.000
_cell.length_b   1.000
_cell.length_c   1.000
_cell.angle_alpha   90.00
_cell.angle_beta   90.00
_cell.angle_gamma   90.00
#
_symmetry.space_group_name_H-M   'P 1'
#
loop_
_entity.id
_entity.type
_entity.pdbx_description
1 polymer ?
#
loop_
_entity_poly.entity_id
_entity_poly.type
_entity_poly.pdbx_seq_one_letter_code
_entity_poly.pdbx_strand_id
1 'polypeptide(L)'
;MAVLLSPAKLVLLAAQLAVRGDIDGLTTLAARHGTVLHKELLLRILLTYLPETLPSIQYVDLIRQLDSGSFPDTPDHDVDCSPVEDLAEDDAAKKVRKLHLLPLTAPEPSGESGPDALSLFFLRRSYRVDEEAGLLDELPALLLPFMHHSPCIRTLLVATILPLLRRNCEFYPHEPIPHTLHAFRQLPDRVAVNLLLSQTGGREANLALVGRDLRGLVGPWLSAETRWRKHGGHTAESSGDPLSSQETGEFCAGWDEVLRWLTTQASRNWKVAVSAIMQWDGPADADFGGWGTAEISDDQRRHLDQSYARAALASAYLIPEASLNALDGAYGIVARVAQLRNLEPLSPLASALAALPPIAEQISDDVVSASNAVRMRNHLLAPSNPMTAPTDASKQFLQALILSAHILTKAGCPCTIRRAGELVLLRDEREQTAEAAKLIHCISNNGPKSDDKFWLKARNEILWLRDWGAEDGWSSEGQPRGIFSQVKRDFLEVELLRALLANTRYALARTIYEDAPDQPLGQQALQDTVYATAMTAYDNASNPNRTRGGLKKCDDIIKAFPKTIPTSNPQTKRVEALLQATHSLSGYRLVFKQGEPFTPVILRVHPDPISIIGKILEQNPKSYTHLHDLLVLGTRMVEAGLTNRDKPPLTPEEETTYRLSAERRITAMCIDAALTEDDFETAYSYVVNRLANATTTTTTTTTASPDDYSWRAALQAGKYRRTTHTLTPHYHHHHHHRSGGVGGGSLSSANPEVRHQEQRIECLATALRVAPAPTLQEIVNAFRRAEEELEVLVREEDEREDEWDARGDDLRGGNIFAHNLTTTTTAKMPGGFAVPGYSPARSSLSAHHNKTSSSAAAAAGRTTTAAATRRGAGGVVAAGDADEDAAPMSLFDLSRASVLSAQRNLSALSGLQRSTAAAAGLGRLAVVGVGGGGDNGNAGGSGGRSSLDMPPLSASGSTASAAGSANGGGGDEAGSNKRVRKRDQLREAAMGTLVSGVGWLVGAPPPPPNTQSERE
;
A
#
# COMPACT_ATOMS: atom_id res chain seq x y z
N MET A 1 11.58 101.19 -7.95
CA MET A 1 13.04 100.92 -8.05
C MET A 1 13.32 99.50 -7.78
N ALA A 2 13.78 98.78 -8.74
CA ALA A 2 14.17 97.42 -8.42
C ALA A 2 15.35 97.40 -7.49
N VAL A 3 15.22 96.94 -6.24
CA VAL A 3 16.32 96.75 -5.32
C VAL A 3 17.30 95.76 -5.98
N LEU A 4 18.50 96.26 -6.37
CA LEU A 4 19.58 95.39 -6.88
C LEU A 4 20.12 94.56 -5.71
N LEU A 5 19.57 93.34 -5.57
CA LEU A 5 20.03 92.40 -4.59
C LEU A 5 21.44 91.95 -4.87
N SER A 6 22.32 91.80 -3.91
CA SER A 6 23.64 91.22 -4.15
C SER A 6 23.60 89.72 -4.40
N PRO A 7 24.63 89.17 -5.01
CA PRO A 7 24.67 87.74 -5.25
C PRO A 7 24.43 86.87 -4.00
N ALA A 8 24.94 87.32 -2.83
CA ALA A 8 24.71 86.53 -1.60
C ALA A 8 23.25 86.60 -1.16
N LYS A 9 22.60 87.69 -1.26
CA LYS A 9 21.19 87.91 -0.88
C LYS A 9 20.28 87.10 -1.86
N LEU A 10 20.61 87.00 -3.19
CA LEU A 10 19.90 86.19 -4.15
C LEU A 10 19.93 84.71 -3.82
N VAL A 11 21.10 84.17 -3.44
CA VAL A 11 21.24 82.77 -3.02
C VAL A 11 20.45 82.47 -1.74
N LEU A 12 20.48 83.41 -0.73
CA LEU A 12 19.68 83.23 0.49
C LEU A 12 18.18 83.29 0.18
N LEU A 13 17.75 84.21 -0.68
CA LEU A 13 16.35 84.31 -1.05
C LEU A 13 15.87 83.03 -1.77
N ALA A 14 16.68 82.54 -2.71
CA ALA A 14 16.39 81.26 -3.37
C ALA A 14 16.28 80.10 -2.37
N ALA A 15 17.17 80.06 -1.39
CA ALA A 15 17.07 79.05 -0.31
C ALA A 15 15.79 79.19 0.53
N GLN A 16 15.36 80.35 0.83
CA GLN A 16 14.13 80.63 1.61
C GLN A 16 12.85 80.31 0.82
N LEU A 17 12.82 80.68 -0.46
CA LEU A 17 11.70 80.33 -1.33
C LEU A 17 11.61 78.79 -1.49
N ALA A 18 12.74 78.15 -1.59
CA ALA A 18 12.78 76.65 -1.64
C ALA A 18 12.22 76.06 -0.34
N VAL A 19 12.58 76.54 0.84
CA VAL A 19 12.05 76.08 2.13
C VAL A 19 10.53 76.21 2.20
N ARG A 20 10.00 77.38 1.63
CA ARG A 20 8.55 77.64 1.60
C ARG A 20 7.80 76.85 0.55
N GLY A 21 8.49 76.22 -0.39
CA GLY A 21 7.89 75.61 -1.57
C GLY A 21 7.30 76.63 -2.59
N ASP A 22 7.75 77.91 -2.56
CA ASP A 22 7.33 78.91 -3.47
C ASP A 22 8.09 78.79 -4.82
N ILE A 23 7.52 77.95 -5.69
CA ILE A 23 8.12 77.57 -6.98
C ILE A 23 8.00 78.71 -7.98
N ASP A 24 6.89 79.44 -7.93
CA ASP A 24 6.67 80.59 -8.87
C ASP A 24 7.67 81.70 -8.59
N GLY A 25 7.89 82.03 -7.29
CA GLY A 25 8.92 82.97 -6.90
C GLY A 25 10.33 82.53 -7.25
N LEU A 26 10.65 81.22 -7.10
CA LEU A 26 11.93 80.63 -7.54
C LEU A 26 12.10 80.70 -9.08
N THR A 27 11.06 80.46 -9.83
CA THR A 27 11.08 80.44 -11.29
C THR A 27 11.38 81.89 -11.79
N THR A 28 10.67 82.89 -11.24
CA THR A 28 10.87 84.30 -11.56
C THR A 28 12.29 84.76 -11.19
N LEU A 29 12.78 84.35 -10.00
CA LEU A 29 14.12 84.71 -9.54
C LEU A 29 15.20 84.05 -10.41
N ALA A 30 15.03 82.81 -10.85
CA ALA A 30 15.94 82.08 -11.73
C ALA A 30 15.99 82.72 -13.15
N ALA A 31 14.84 83.09 -13.67
CA ALA A 31 14.73 83.74 -14.96
C ALA A 31 15.46 85.10 -14.96
N ARG A 32 15.35 85.93 -13.91
CA ARG A 32 15.95 87.25 -13.82
C ARG A 32 17.44 87.22 -13.48
N HIS A 33 17.87 86.22 -12.72
CA HIS A 33 19.24 86.23 -12.15
C HIS A 33 20.00 84.91 -12.49
N GLY A 34 19.80 84.31 -13.65
CA GLY A 34 20.44 83.06 -14.08
C GLY A 34 21.96 83.04 -14.10
N THR A 35 22.60 84.24 -14.21
CA THR A 35 24.09 84.34 -14.08
C THR A 35 24.63 84.11 -12.66
N VAL A 36 23.85 84.43 -11.61
CA VAL A 36 24.20 84.13 -10.21
C VAL A 36 23.62 82.76 -9.79
N LEU A 37 22.38 82.56 -10.17
CA LEU A 37 21.67 81.29 -9.85
C LEU A 37 21.79 80.30 -11.04
N HIS A 38 23.02 79.85 -11.30
CA HIS A 38 23.24 78.88 -12.36
C HIS A 38 22.62 77.49 -12.03
N LYS A 39 22.34 76.72 -13.04
CA LYS A 39 21.60 75.42 -12.98
C LYS A 39 22.08 74.54 -11.80
N GLU A 40 23.37 74.30 -11.62
CA GLU A 40 23.89 73.41 -10.58
C GLU A 40 23.62 73.94 -9.19
N LEU A 41 23.77 75.23 -8.96
CA LEU A 41 23.52 75.87 -7.69
C LEU A 41 22.05 75.76 -7.28
N LEU A 42 21.15 76.04 -8.26
CA LEU A 42 19.69 75.91 -8.00
C LEU A 42 19.30 74.48 -7.72
N LEU A 43 19.85 73.51 -8.48
CA LEU A 43 19.59 72.09 -8.20
C LEU A 43 20.08 71.67 -6.81
N ARG A 44 21.20 72.21 -6.34
CA ARG A 44 21.71 71.96 -4.97
C ARG A 44 20.83 72.61 -3.92
N ILE A 45 20.32 73.83 -4.18
CA ILE A 45 19.37 74.51 -3.28
C ILE A 45 18.06 73.73 -3.20
N LEU A 46 17.47 73.33 -4.36
CA LEU A 46 16.28 72.50 -4.41
C LEU A 46 16.48 71.16 -3.71
N LEU A 47 17.63 70.48 -3.95
CA LEU A 47 17.92 69.22 -3.31
C LEU A 47 18.01 69.34 -1.78
N THR A 48 18.55 70.51 -1.27
CA THR A 48 18.82 70.65 0.16
C THR A 48 17.60 71.19 0.91
N TYR A 49 16.83 72.08 0.33
CA TYR A 49 15.84 72.87 1.06
C TYR A 49 14.40 72.68 0.59
N LEU A 50 14.15 72.12 -0.57
CA LEU A 50 12.80 71.89 -1.08
C LEU A 50 12.15 70.75 -0.21
N PRO A 51 10.97 70.99 0.41
CA PRO A 51 10.29 69.98 1.18
C PRO A 51 10.04 68.70 0.39
N GLU A 52 10.29 67.57 0.99
CA GLU A 52 10.10 66.24 0.37
C GLU A 52 8.62 65.92 0.12
N THR A 53 7.74 66.49 0.91
CA THR A 53 6.27 66.32 0.82
C THR A 53 5.63 67.20 -0.27
N LEU A 54 6.41 68.05 -0.98
CA LEU A 54 5.90 68.88 -2.04
C LEU A 54 5.63 68.02 -3.29
N PRO A 55 4.40 68.00 -3.84
CA PRO A 55 4.07 67.20 -5.02
C PRO A 55 4.99 67.54 -6.21
N SER A 56 5.51 66.48 -6.84
CA SER A 56 6.49 66.64 -7.92
C SER A 56 6.02 67.51 -9.07
N ILE A 57 4.72 67.46 -9.39
CA ILE A 57 4.10 68.23 -10.50
C ILE A 57 4.29 69.75 -10.36
N GLN A 58 4.46 70.27 -9.14
CA GLN A 58 4.60 71.69 -8.88
C GLN A 58 5.98 72.21 -9.32
N TYR A 59 7.04 71.43 -9.23
CA TYR A 59 8.39 71.88 -9.55
C TYR A 59 9.06 71.24 -10.78
N VAL A 60 8.38 70.27 -11.40
CA VAL A 60 8.86 69.66 -12.67
C VAL A 60 9.11 70.67 -13.73
N ASP A 61 8.20 71.64 -13.90
CA ASP A 61 8.33 72.63 -14.95
C ASP A 61 9.49 73.61 -14.68
N LEU A 62 9.77 74.00 -13.45
CA LEU A 62 10.96 74.72 -13.08
C LEU A 62 12.24 73.94 -13.47
N ILE A 63 12.30 72.64 -13.17
CA ILE A 63 13.48 71.82 -13.54
C ILE A 63 13.63 71.75 -15.06
N ARG A 64 12.53 71.62 -15.79
CA ARG A 64 12.52 71.57 -17.26
C ARG A 64 13.06 72.89 -17.88
N GLN A 65 12.66 74.01 -17.30
CA GLN A 65 13.16 75.30 -17.69
C GLN A 65 14.65 75.48 -17.36
N LEU A 66 15.09 75.02 -16.20
CA LEU A 66 16.51 74.99 -15.83
C LEU A 66 17.35 74.11 -16.74
N ASP A 67 16.79 73.01 -17.23
CA ASP A 67 17.47 72.13 -18.17
C ASP A 67 17.59 72.73 -19.58
N SER A 68 16.51 73.28 -20.10
CA SER A 68 16.50 73.95 -21.41
C SER A 68 17.19 75.31 -21.41
N GLY A 69 17.40 75.89 -20.22
CA GLY A 69 17.92 77.25 -20.09
C GLY A 69 16.98 78.37 -20.67
N SER A 70 15.74 77.96 -20.97
CA SER A 70 14.73 78.85 -21.54
C SER A 70 13.58 79.01 -20.57
N PHE A 71 13.45 80.21 -20.07
CA PHE A 71 12.33 80.57 -19.19
C PHE A 71 11.28 81.29 -20.04
N PRO A 72 10.00 80.91 -19.99
CA PRO A 72 8.94 81.63 -20.69
C PRO A 72 8.80 83.01 -20.11
N ASP A 73 8.32 84.03 -20.95
CA ASP A 73 7.95 85.33 -20.49
C ASP A 73 6.79 85.18 -19.45
N THR A 74 7.15 84.98 -18.20
CA THR A 74 6.17 84.91 -17.12
C THR A 74 5.71 86.31 -16.74
N PRO A 75 4.41 86.54 -16.52
CA PRO A 75 3.94 87.78 -15.95
C PRO A 75 4.69 88.07 -14.65
N ASP A 76 5.04 89.32 -14.46
CA ASP A 76 5.86 89.80 -13.34
C ASP A 76 5.28 89.34 -11.96
N HIS A 77 5.73 88.19 -11.49
CA HIS A 77 5.37 87.77 -10.14
C HIS A 77 6.21 88.55 -9.17
N ASP A 78 5.57 89.32 -8.25
CA ASP A 78 6.28 90.10 -7.26
C ASP A 78 6.91 89.20 -6.20
N VAL A 79 8.21 88.93 -6.33
CA VAL A 79 8.98 88.09 -5.43
C VAL A 79 9.15 88.87 -4.08
N ASP A 80 8.68 88.26 -3.00
CA ASP A 80 8.86 88.77 -1.63
C ASP A 80 10.36 88.83 -1.26
N CYS A 81 10.99 90.03 -1.36
CA CYS A 81 12.38 90.28 -1.03
C CYS A 81 12.61 90.61 0.47
N SER A 82 11.54 90.80 1.20
CA SER A 82 11.59 91.28 2.61
C SER A 82 12.50 90.43 3.53
N PRO A 83 12.65 89.04 3.35
CA PRO A 83 13.50 88.23 4.24
C PRO A 83 15.00 88.59 4.15
N VAL A 84 15.44 89.17 3.00
CA VAL A 84 16.87 89.50 2.75
C VAL A 84 17.13 90.96 2.58
N GLU A 85 16.09 91.82 2.52
CA GLU A 85 16.21 93.20 2.23
C GLU A 85 17.07 93.97 3.26
N ASP A 86 16.78 93.82 4.59
CA ASP A 86 17.46 94.46 5.66
C ASP A 86 18.81 93.83 6.07
N LEU A 87 19.21 92.77 5.42
CA LEU A 87 20.41 92.02 5.78
C LEU A 87 21.68 92.69 5.28
N ALA A 88 22.65 92.92 6.20
CA ALA A 88 23.96 93.38 5.77
C ALA A 88 24.66 92.42 4.83
N GLU A 89 25.42 92.97 3.85
CA GLU A 89 26.11 92.16 2.84
C GLU A 89 27.07 91.11 3.43
N ASP A 90 27.89 91.52 4.38
CA ASP A 90 28.82 90.68 5.12
C ASP A 90 28.09 89.52 5.85
N ASP A 91 26.93 89.85 6.42
CA ASP A 91 26.17 88.82 7.11
C ASP A 91 25.43 87.85 6.13
N ALA A 92 24.98 88.44 4.96
CA ALA A 92 24.49 87.58 3.89
C ALA A 92 25.55 86.60 3.33
N ALA A 93 26.78 87.14 3.09
CA ALA A 93 27.92 86.34 2.70
C ALA A 93 28.32 85.23 3.70
N LYS A 94 28.27 85.60 5.02
CA LYS A 94 28.50 84.64 6.11
C LYS A 94 27.41 83.53 6.15
N LYS A 95 26.12 83.91 5.97
CA LYS A 95 25.00 82.95 5.93
C LYS A 95 25.05 82.06 4.75
N VAL A 96 25.41 82.51 3.54
CA VAL A 96 25.59 81.72 2.36
C VAL A 96 26.67 80.64 2.60
N ARG A 97 27.84 81.03 3.22
CA ARG A 97 28.87 80.05 3.59
C ARG A 97 28.42 78.97 4.55
N LYS A 98 27.34 79.20 5.29
CA LYS A 98 26.75 78.24 6.26
C LYS A 98 25.59 77.46 5.65
N LEU A 99 25.24 77.67 4.43
CA LEU A 99 24.16 76.92 3.75
C LEU A 99 24.54 75.44 3.40
N HIS A 100 25.30 74.76 4.03
CA HIS A 100 25.68 73.35 3.81
C HIS A 100 24.94 72.65 2.66
N LEU A 101 25.03 73.18 1.42
CA LEU A 101 24.36 72.64 0.24
C LEU A 101 24.86 71.24 -0.06
N LEU A 102 23.95 70.28 -0.24
CA LEU A 102 24.29 68.91 -0.61
C LEU A 102 25.03 68.90 -1.94
N PRO A 103 26.16 68.17 -2.07
CA PRO A 103 26.95 68.13 -3.32
C PRO A 103 26.23 67.33 -4.40
N LEU A 104 26.41 67.71 -5.67
CA LEU A 104 25.98 66.95 -6.86
C LEU A 104 27.20 66.28 -7.55
N THR A 105 28.07 65.71 -6.76
CA THR A 105 29.24 64.97 -7.28
C THR A 105 29.04 63.47 -7.15
N ALA A 106 29.45 62.70 -8.13
CA ALA A 106 29.43 61.23 -8.04
C ALA A 106 30.43 60.74 -7.00
N PRO A 107 30.10 59.74 -6.16
CA PRO A 107 31.01 59.24 -5.11
C PRO A 107 32.22 58.54 -5.67
N GLU A 108 32.20 58.04 -6.88
CA GLU A 108 33.32 57.34 -7.60
C GLU A 108 33.45 57.82 -9.04
N PRO A 109 34.65 57.99 -9.58
CA PRO A 109 34.89 58.23 -10.97
C PRO A 109 34.73 56.95 -11.80
N SER A 110 33.53 56.63 -12.16
CA SER A 110 33.25 55.47 -13.00
C SER A 110 33.13 55.85 -14.47
N GLY A 111 34.27 55.69 -15.18
CA GLY A 111 34.28 55.78 -16.65
C GLY A 111 34.42 57.19 -17.20
N GLU A 112 34.70 57.34 -18.53
CA GLU A 112 34.99 58.57 -19.25
C GLU A 112 33.86 59.59 -19.28
N SER A 113 32.63 59.28 -18.78
CA SER A 113 31.50 60.19 -18.73
C SER A 113 30.65 59.86 -17.52
N GLY A 114 30.91 60.48 -16.39
CA GLY A 114 30.06 60.38 -15.17
C GLY A 114 28.65 60.95 -15.40
N PRO A 115 27.66 60.60 -14.55
CA PRO A 115 26.29 61.17 -14.65
C PRO A 115 26.34 62.66 -14.48
N ASP A 116 25.54 63.37 -15.28
CA ASP A 116 25.43 64.87 -15.23
C ASP A 116 24.75 65.31 -13.91
N ALA A 117 24.88 66.63 -13.62
CA ALA A 117 24.34 67.22 -12.39
C ALA A 117 22.82 67.07 -12.26
N LEU A 118 22.06 67.03 -13.37
CA LEU A 118 20.63 66.82 -13.37
C LEU A 118 20.27 65.37 -13.02
N SER A 119 20.97 64.40 -13.59
CA SER A 119 20.79 62.97 -13.30
C SER A 119 21.12 62.67 -11.83
N LEU A 120 22.17 63.27 -11.27
CA LEU A 120 22.50 63.17 -9.84
C LEU A 120 21.49 63.84 -8.92
N PHE A 121 20.90 64.99 -9.34
CA PHE A 121 19.79 65.64 -8.67
C PHE A 121 18.60 64.66 -8.56
N PHE A 122 18.14 64.11 -9.65
CA PHE A 122 16.98 63.21 -9.67
C PHE A 122 17.24 61.94 -8.83
N LEU A 123 18.41 61.38 -8.92
CA LEU A 123 18.81 60.22 -8.11
C LEU A 123 18.70 60.52 -6.61
N ARG A 124 19.32 61.62 -6.16
CA ARG A 124 19.35 62.04 -4.74
C ARG A 124 17.99 62.53 -4.25
N ARG A 125 17.26 63.27 -5.08
CA ARG A 125 15.92 63.73 -4.74
C ARG A 125 14.94 62.58 -4.58
N SER A 126 15.03 61.56 -5.51
CA SER A 126 14.22 60.36 -5.37
C SER A 126 14.50 59.60 -4.07
N TYR A 127 15.77 59.50 -3.66
CA TYR A 127 16.11 58.88 -2.38
C TYR A 127 15.53 59.65 -1.21
N ARG A 128 15.66 60.96 -1.16
CA ARG A 128 15.14 61.77 -0.09
C ARG A 128 13.62 61.77 0.01
N VAL A 129 12.90 61.86 -1.11
CA VAL A 129 11.44 61.76 -1.15
C VAL A 129 10.96 60.40 -0.59
N ASP A 130 11.64 59.33 -0.93
CA ASP A 130 11.30 58.01 -0.40
C ASP A 130 11.71 57.81 1.06
N GLU A 131 12.95 58.19 1.42
CA GLU A 131 13.49 57.99 2.80
C GLU A 131 12.84 58.91 3.85
N GLU A 132 12.58 60.19 3.49
CA GLU A 132 12.09 61.16 4.46
C GLU A 132 10.57 61.31 4.47
N ALA A 133 9.92 61.18 3.29
CA ALA A 133 8.47 61.34 3.15
C ALA A 133 7.72 60.04 2.87
N GLY A 134 8.39 58.94 2.45
CA GLY A 134 7.75 57.69 2.09
C GLY A 134 6.86 57.74 0.84
N LEU A 135 7.05 58.75 -0.06
CA LEU A 135 6.23 59.04 -1.20
C LEU A 135 6.83 58.42 -2.49
N LEU A 136 6.95 57.09 -2.50
CA LEU A 136 7.46 56.34 -3.65
C LEU A 136 6.58 56.53 -4.90
N ASP A 137 5.28 56.66 -4.71
CA ASP A 137 4.26 56.84 -5.73
C ASP A 137 4.32 58.20 -6.49
N GLU A 138 4.95 59.22 -5.88
CA GLU A 138 5.18 60.52 -6.54
C GLU A 138 6.41 60.54 -7.47
N LEU A 139 7.32 59.55 -7.35
CA LEU A 139 8.55 59.52 -8.13
C LEU A 139 8.37 59.36 -9.62
N PRO A 140 7.38 58.61 -10.14
CA PRO A 140 7.11 58.57 -11.61
C PRO A 140 6.76 59.95 -12.19
N ALA A 141 5.95 60.77 -11.45
CA ALA A 141 5.58 62.12 -11.89
C ALA A 141 6.80 63.06 -12.01
N LEU A 142 7.80 62.86 -11.13
CA LEU A 142 9.06 63.58 -11.18
C LEU A 142 9.95 63.20 -12.34
N LEU A 143 10.08 61.88 -12.65
CA LEU A 143 11.12 61.34 -13.52
C LEU A 143 10.70 61.11 -14.96
N LEU A 144 9.39 60.80 -15.21
CA LEU A 144 8.88 60.55 -16.59
C LEU A 144 9.17 61.65 -17.58
N PRO A 145 9.01 62.98 -17.24
CA PRO A 145 9.33 64.08 -18.15
C PRO A 145 10.80 64.09 -18.61
N PHE A 146 11.69 63.49 -17.83
CA PHE A 146 13.14 63.47 -18.06
C PHE A 146 13.70 62.11 -18.41
N MET A 147 12.85 61.13 -18.70
CA MET A 147 13.25 59.76 -18.96
C MET A 147 14.25 59.63 -20.08
N HIS A 148 14.14 60.48 -21.12
CA HIS A 148 15.01 60.47 -22.30
C HIS A 148 16.28 61.32 -22.12
N HIS A 149 16.42 62.09 -21.02
CA HIS A 149 17.57 62.91 -20.77
C HIS A 149 18.85 62.08 -20.51
N SER A 150 18.74 60.97 -19.75
CA SER A 150 19.89 60.16 -19.43
C SER A 150 19.52 58.69 -19.27
N PRO A 151 20.36 57.75 -19.69
CA PRO A 151 20.19 56.33 -19.39
C PRO A 151 20.10 56.02 -17.88
N CYS A 152 20.75 56.81 -17.07
CA CYS A 152 20.73 56.68 -15.59
C CYS A 152 19.34 56.92 -15.03
N ILE A 153 18.60 57.95 -15.53
CA ILE A 153 17.24 58.28 -15.06
C ILE A 153 16.27 57.19 -15.54
N ARG A 154 16.43 56.74 -16.78
CA ARG A 154 15.64 55.66 -17.34
C ARG A 154 15.81 54.35 -16.53
N THR A 155 17.06 53.96 -16.27
CA THR A 155 17.36 52.79 -15.48
C THR A 155 16.81 52.90 -14.04
N LEU A 156 16.94 54.08 -13.41
CA LEU A 156 16.39 54.31 -12.08
C LEU A 156 14.87 54.14 -12.08
N LEU A 157 14.17 54.75 -13.03
CA LEU A 157 12.71 54.70 -13.12
C LEU A 157 12.21 53.27 -13.45
N VAL A 158 12.73 52.66 -14.52
CA VAL A 158 12.20 51.38 -15.03
C VAL A 158 12.72 50.20 -14.25
N ALA A 159 14.03 50.17 -13.95
CA ALA A 159 14.63 49.01 -13.33
C ALA A 159 14.66 49.04 -11.78
N THR A 160 14.30 50.14 -11.13
CA THR A 160 14.33 50.20 -9.67
C THR A 160 12.98 50.71 -9.10
N ILE A 161 12.49 51.86 -9.56
CA ILE A 161 11.26 52.45 -8.97
C ILE A 161 10.03 51.64 -9.41
N LEU A 162 9.88 51.33 -10.66
CA LEU A 162 8.72 50.56 -11.18
C LEU A 162 8.48 49.26 -10.45
N PRO A 163 9.47 48.35 -10.30
CA PRO A 163 9.28 47.12 -9.55
C PRO A 163 8.89 47.34 -8.08
N LEU A 164 9.56 48.29 -7.40
CA LEU A 164 9.31 48.59 -6.01
C LEU A 164 7.93 49.23 -5.80
N LEU A 165 7.54 50.13 -6.69
CA LEU A 165 6.22 50.76 -6.71
C LEU A 165 5.11 49.72 -6.90
N ARG A 166 5.25 48.88 -7.92
CA ARG A 166 4.29 47.80 -8.19
C ARG A 166 4.19 46.88 -6.99
N ARG A 167 5.34 46.47 -6.42
CA ARG A 167 5.39 45.56 -5.26
C ARG A 167 4.71 46.16 -4.03
N ASN A 168 4.99 47.39 -3.69
CA ASN A 168 4.56 48.04 -2.45
C ASN A 168 3.19 48.74 -2.55
N CYS A 169 2.85 49.30 -3.72
CA CYS A 169 1.64 50.11 -3.84
C CYS A 169 0.53 49.43 -4.65
N GLU A 170 0.88 48.67 -5.72
CA GLU A 170 -0.12 48.09 -6.59
C GLU A 170 -0.44 46.64 -6.28
N PHE A 171 0.59 45.77 -6.16
CA PHE A 171 0.38 44.31 -6.12
C PHE A 171 0.18 43.81 -4.69
N TYR A 172 0.96 44.33 -3.73
CA TYR A 172 0.94 43.84 -2.36
C TYR A 172 0.99 45.02 -1.32
N PRO A 173 0.03 45.93 -1.35
CA PRO A 173 0.05 47.17 -0.52
C PRO A 173 0.00 46.88 1.00
N HIS A 174 -0.51 45.70 1.39
CA HIS A 174 -0.61 45.33 2.81
C HIS A 174 0.70 44.76 3.39
N GLU A 175 1.65 44.43 2.56
CA GLU A 175 2.92 43.78 2.93
C GLU A 175 4.08 44.41 2.15
N PRO A 176 4.35 45.72 2.30
CA PRO A 176 5.40 46.39 1.56
C PRO A 176 6.79 45.89 1.96
N ILE A 177 7.76 45.99 1.05
CA ILE A 177 9.16 45.71 1.36
C ILE A 177 9.68 46.79 2.31
N PRO A 178 10.26 46.45 3.47
CA PRO A 178 10.70 47.42 4.45
C PRO A 178 12.07 48.05 4.12
N HIS A 179 12.37 48.27 2.87
CA HIS A 179 13.60 48.87 2.41
C HIS A 179 13.30 50.17 1.68
N THR A 180 14.11 51.21 1.98
CA THR A 180 14.07 52.47 1.19
C THR A 180 14.59 52.21 -0.22
N LEU A 181 14.21 53.06 -1.18
CA LEU A 181 14.66 52.99 -2.57
C LEU A 181 16.19 52.88 -2.67
N HIS A 182 16.93 53.67 -1.89
CA HIS A 182 18.39 53.66 -1.82
C HIS A 182 18.92 52.29 -1.33
N ALA A 183 18.42 51.78 -0.23
CA ALA A 183 18.82 50.52 0.36
C ALA A 183 18.48 49.34 -0.61
N PHE A 184 17.28 49.38 -1.23
CA PHE A 184 16.85 48.37 -2.16
C PHE A 184 17.71 48.30 -3.42
N ARG A 185 18.10 49.47 -3.97
CA ARG A 185 18.99 49.54 -5.13
C ARG A 185 20.37 48.92 -4.87
N GLN A 186 20.87 48.99 -3.63
CA GLN A 186 22.18 48.46 -3.24
C GLN A 186 22.17 46.96 -2.95
N LEU A 187 20.99 46.34 -2.86
CA LEU A 187 20.91 44.91 -2.61
C LEU A 187 21.57 44.08 -3.73
N PRO A 188 22.24 42.98 -3.38
CA PRO A 188 22.65 41.98 -4.35
C PRO A 188 21.43 41.46 -5.12
N ASP A 189 21.55 41.23 -6.44
CA ASP A 189 20.42 40.82 -7.30
C ASP A 189 19.67 39.62 -6.78
N ARG A 190 20.38 38.63 -6.22
CA ARG A 190 19.75 37.44 -5.62
C ARG A 190 18.81 37.79 -4.46
N VAL A 191 19.21 38.73 -3.62
CA VAL A 191 18.42 39.15 -2.49
C VAL A 191 17.20 39.96 -2.94
N ALA A 192 17.41 40.90 -3.88
CA ALA A 192 16.35 41.73 -4.44
C ALA A 192 15.28 40.88 -5.14
N VAL A 193 15.66 39.88 -5.94
CA VAL A 193 14.74 38.94 -6.61
C VAL A 193 13.92 38.19 -5.57
N ASN A 194 14.52 37.66 -4.52
CA ASN A 194 13.79 36.96 -3.47
C ASN A 194 12.83 37.85 -2.69
N LEU A 195 13.19 39.14 -2.49
CA LEU A 195 12.31 40.09 -1.86
C LEU A 195 11.12 40.47 -2.75
N LEU A 196 11.36 40.71 -4.05
CA LEU A 196 10.30 40.99 -5.02
C LEU A 196 9.31 39.83 -5.11
N LEU A 197 9.79 38.59 -5.13
CA LEU A 197 8.97 37.39 -5.24
C LEU A 197 8.49 36.81 -3.88
N SER A 198 8.73 37.50 -2.76
CA SER A 198 8.46 36.99 -1.42
C SER A 198 6.98 36.63 -1.16
N GLN A 199 6.05 37.33 -1.83
CA GLN A 199 4.60 37.14 -1.72
C GLN A 199 3.99 36.40 -2.91
N THR A 200 4.76 36.17 -3.96
CA THR A 200 4.29 35.56 -5.21
C THR A 200 3.86 34.11 -4.94
N GLY A 201 2.59 33.80 -5.17
CA GLY A 201 2.03 32.46 -4.96
C GLY A 201 1.88 32.05 -3.48
N GLY A 202 2.08 32.95 -2.53
CA GLY A 202 1.95 32.65 -1.09
C GLY A 202 0.55 32.25 -0.65
N ARG A 203 -0.49 32.65 -1.39
CA ARG A 203 -1.90 32.28 -1.16
C ARG A 203 -2.47 31.63 -2.42
N GLU A 204 -3.40 30.72 -2.28
CA GLU A 204 -4.01 30.01 -3.43
C GLU A 204 -4.71 30.97 -4.42
N ALA A 205 -5.32 32.05 -3.91
CA ALA A 205 -5.89 33.12 -4.74
C ALA A 205 -4.84 33.85 -5.61
N ASN A 206 -3.57 33.84 -5.22
CA ASN A 206 -2.49 34.53 -5.92
C ASN A 206 -1.87 33.68 -7.03
N LEU A 207 -2.28 32.43 -7.18
CA LEU A 207 -1.74 31.54 -8.24
C LEU A 207 -2.02 32.09 -9.66
N ALA A 208 -3.15 32.75 -9.86
CA ALA A 208 -3.50 33.40 -11.14
C ALA A 208 -2.66 34.65 -11.45
N LEU A 209 -1.92 35.16 -10.49
CA LEU A 209 -1.17 36.41 -10.57
C LEU A 209 0.36 36.20 -10.65
N VAL A 210 0.82 34.97 -10.59
CA VAL A 210 2.26 34.64 -10.60
C VAL A 210 2.96 35.18 -11.84
N GLY A 211 2.34 35.01 -13.02
CA GLY A 211 2.89 35.54 -14.27
C GLY A 211 2.97 37.06 -14.29
N ARG A 212 1.98 37.76 -13.71
CA ARG A 212 2.00 39.23 -13.54
C ARG A 212 3.21 39.69 -12.74
N ASP A 213 3.47 38.99 -11.63
CA ASP A 213 4.57 39.33 -10.72
C ASP A 213 5.94 39.15 -11.40
N LEU A 214 6.10 38.03 -12.13
CA LEU A 214 7.33 37.78 -12.88
C LEU A 214 7.56 38.83 -13.98
N ARG A 215 6.53 39.16 -14.76
CA ARG A 215 6.61 40.23 -15.80
C ARG A 215 6.84 41.59 -15.19
N GLY A 216 6.09 41.94 -14.15
CA GLY A 216 6.01 43.30 -13.63
C GLY A 216 7.06 43.67 -12.61
N LEU A 217 7.55 42.69 -11.85
CA LEU A 217 8.52 42.93 -10.75
C LEU A 217 9.93 42.54 -11.20
N VAL A 218 10.11 41.33 -11.69
CA VAL A 218 11.44 40.77 -11.94
C VAL A 218 11.99 41.20 -13.30
N GLY A 219 11.14 41.16 -14.30
CA GLY A 219 11.52 41.58 -15.65
C GLY A 219 12.15 43.01 -15.71
N PRO A 220 11.45 44.05 -15.20
CA PRO A 220 12.01 45.40 -15.16
C PRO A 220 13.26 45.51 -14.30
N TRP A 221 13.32 44.88 -13.12
CA TRP A 221 14.49 44.90 -12.23
C TRP A 221 15.74 44.35 -12.92
N LEU A 222 15.64 43.22 -13.63
CA LEU A 222 16.76 42.55 -14.28
C LEU A 222 17.06 43.09 -15.69
N SER A 223 16.29 44.07 -16.23
CA SER A 223 16.52 44.65 -17.52
C SER A 223 17.72 45.60 -17.57
N ALA A 224 18.24 46.05 -16.44
CA ALA A 224 19.38 46.96 -16.37
C ALA A 224 20.64 46.30 -16.90
N GLU A 225 21.28 46.89 -17.89
CA GLU A 225 22.54 46.44 -18.48
C GLU A 225 23.65 46.30 -17.46
N THR A 226 23.67 47.15 -16.43
CA THR A 226 24.66 47.16 -15.34
C THR A 226 24.67 45.89 -14.52
N ARG A 227 23.61 45.04 -14.60
CA ARG A 227 23.49 43.79 -13.86
C ARG A 227 24.11 42.62 -14.59
N TRP A 228 24.45 42.81 -15.89
CA TRP A 228 25.15 41.79 -16.65
C TRP A 228 26.67 41.96 -16.46
N ARG A 229 27.31 40.90 -16.04
CA ARG A 229 28.76 40.85 -15.81
C ARG A 229 29.42 40.07 -16.90
N LYS A 230 30.46 40.67 -17.53
CA LYS A 230 31.34 39.94 -18.44
C LYS A 230 32.24 39.04 -17.60
N HIS A 231 32.40 37.80 -17.97
CA HIS A 231 33.39 36.90 -17.39
C HIS A 231 34.78 37.46 -17.78
N GLY A 232 35.26 38.44 -17.06
CA GLY A 232 36.62 38.98 -17.20
C GLY A 232 37.56 38.11 -16.41
N GLY A 233 38.57 37.61 -17.06
CA GLY A 233 39.58 36.72 -16.51
C GLY A 233 40.44 37.29 -15.40
N HIS A 234 39.94 37.46 -14.18
CA HIS A 234 40.72 37.63 -12.95
C HIS A 234 39.91 37.15 -11.76
N THR A 235 40.24 35.99 -11.31
CA THR A 235 40.07 35.30 -10.01
C THR A 235 39.61 33.84 -10.19
N ALA A 236 40.42 33.06 -10.94
CA ALA A 236 40.38 31.61 -10.89
C ALA A 236 41.41 31.12 -9.85
N GLU A 237 41.18 31.44 -8.56
CA GLU A 237 41.91 30.78 -7.47
C GLU A 237 40.88 30.50 -6.35
N SER A 238 40.10 29.45 -6.43
CA SER A 238 39.59 28.66 -5.30
C SER A 238 38.36 27.77 -5.66
N SER A 239 38.38 27.04 -6.73
CA SER A 239 37.56 25.79 -6.81
C SER A 239 38.10 24.91 -7.93
N GLY A 240 38.77 23.84 -7.54
CA GLY A 240 39.41 22.90 -8.45
C GLY A 240 38.43 21.98 -9.14
N ASP A 241 37.55 22.53 -9.95
CA ASP A 241 36.67 21.77 -10.84
C ASP A 241 37.10 21.98 -12.29
N PRO A 242 37.72 21.01 -12.97
CA PRO A 242 38.25 21.16 -14.33
C PRO A 242 37.20 21.20 -15.42
N LEU A 243 35.92 21.18 -15.10
CA LEU A 243 34.79 21.14 -16.04
C LEU A 243 34.15 22.51 -16.34
N SER A 244 34.65 23.64 -15.75
CA SER A 244 34.02 24.96 -15.91
C SER A 244 34.70 25.89 -16.93
N SER A 245 35.55 25.40 -17.81
CA SER A 245 36.44 26.22 -18.63
C SER A 245 35.99 26.46 -20.06
N GLN A 246 34.69 26.56 -20.37
CA GLN A 246 34.26 26.94 -21.75
C GLN A 246 32.95 27.79 -21.85
N GLU A 247 32.63 28.68 -20.90
CA GLU A 247 31.56 29.64 -21.13
C GLU A 247 32.09 31.10 -21.07
N THR A 248 32.53 31.60 -22.21
CA THR A 248 32.80 33.04 -22.43
C THR A 248 31.46 33.74 -22.67
N GLY A 249 30.56 33.82 -21.67
CA GLY A 249 29.25 34.47 -21.80
C GLY A 249 29.07 35.55 -20.73
N GLU A 250 28.24 36.55 -21.05
CA GLU A 250 27.75 37.51 -20.06
C GLU A 250 26.80 36.78 -19.08
N PHE A 251 26.98 36.99 -17.79
CA PHE A 251 26.26 36.31 -16.70
C PHE A 251 25.42 37.30 -15.86
N CYS A 252 24.18 36.95 -15.51
CA CYS A 252 23.33 37.73 -14.63
C CYS A 252 22.88 36.88 -13.45
N ALA A 253 23.43 37.15 -12.27
CA ALA A 253 23.14 36.42 -11.04
C ALA A 253 21.66 36.48 -10.61
N GLY A 254 20.96 37.54 -11.04
CA GLY A 254 19.52 37.71 -10.75
C GLY A 254 18.66 36.74 -11.53
N TRP A 255 18.95 36.54 -12.83
CA TRP A 255 18.24 35.56 -13.64
C TRP A 255 18.45 34.13 -13.13
N ASP A 256 19.68 33.79 -12.74
CA ASP A 256 19.94 32.49 -12.12
C ASP A 256 19.11 32.28 -10.84
N GLU A 257 18.92 33.36 -10.04
CA GLU A 257 18.11 33.25 -8.85
C GLU A 257 16.64 33.05 -9.16
N VAL A 258 16.11 33.68 -10.22
CA VAL A 258 14.73 33.44 -10.70
C VAL A 258 14.54 31.96 -11.11
N LEU A 259 15.50 31.39 -11.85
CA LEU A 259 15.45 30.00 -12.26
C LEU A 259 15.55 29.03 -11.04
N ARG A 260 16.38 29.42 -10.07
CA ARG A 260 16.50 28.68 -8.80
C ARG A 260 15.22 28.80 -7.96
N TRP A 261 14.62 30.00 -7.90
CA TRP A 261 13.32 30.20 -7.26
C TRP A 261 12.26 29.32 -7.89
N LEU A 262 12.18 29.27 -9.22
CA LEU A 262 11.21 28.42 -9.97
C LEU A 262 11.35 26.95 -9.59
N THR A 263 12.56 26.41 -9.61
CA THR A 263 12.83 25.03 -9.25
C THR A 263 12.60 24.75 -7.76
N THR A 264 12.86 25.73 -6.89
CA THR A 264 12.56 25.65 -5.45
C THR A 264 11.06 25.62 -5.20
N GLN A 265 10.29 26.45 -5.95
CA GLN A 265 8.83 26.40 -5.87
C GLN A 265 8.28 25.06 -6.37
N ALA A 266 8.84 24.49 -7.42
CA ALA A 266 8.44 23.16 -7.90
C ALA A 266 8.55 22.08 -6.81
N SER A 267 9.55 22.17 -5.94
CA SER A 267 9.75 21.23 -4.84
C SER A 267 8.92 21.54 -3.57
N ARG A 268 8.56 22.81 -3.34
CA ARG A 268 7.82 23.25 -2.12
C ARG A 268 6.32 23.40 -2.36
N ASN A 269 5.96 24.09 -3.43
CA ASN A 269 4.59 24.34 -3.86
C ASN A 269 4.52 24.28 -5.38
N TRP A 270 4.41 23.06 -5.90
CA TRP A 270 4.42 22.80 -7.34
C TRP A 270 3.37 23.61 -8.12
N LYS A 271 2.23 23.95 -7.50
CA LYS A 271 1.18 24.76 -8.14
C LYS A 271 1.69 26.15 -8.57
N VAL A 272 2.58 26.75 -7.75
CA VAL A 272 3.20 28.05 -8.08
C VAL A 272 4.13 27.91 -9.29
N ALA A 273 4.95 26.85 -9.34
CA ALA A 273 5.85 26.62 -10.46
C ALA A 273 5.09 26.35 -11.76
N VAL A 274 4.04 25.51 -11.70
CA VAL A 274 3.15 25.28 -12.86
C VAL A 274 2.51 26.59 -13.31
N SER A 275 1.94 27.38 -12.39
CA SER A 275 1.31 28.65 -12.70
C SER A 275 2.31 29.65 -13.31
N ALA A 276 3.54 29.70 -12.80
CA ALA A 276 4.61 30.53 -13.34
C ALA A 276 4.89 30.19 -14.82
N ILE A 277 5.11 28.89 -15.12
CA ILE A 277 5.46 28.42 -16.47
C ILE A 277 4.29 28.57 -17.45
N MET A 278 3.07 28.38 -16.96
CA MET A 278 1.87 28.51 -17.82
C MET A 278 1.50 29.96 -18.13
N GLN A 279 1.83 30.90 -17.24
CA GLN A 279 1.42 32.30 -17.36
C GLN A 279 2.54 33.22 -17.84
N TRP A 280 3.79 32.80 -17.84
CA TRP A 280 4.94 33.63 -18.20
C TRP A 280 5.77 32.94 -19.28
N ASP A 281 6.08 33.72 -20.34
CA ASP A 281 6.78 33.23 -21.53
C ASP A 281 8.31 33.20 -21.37
N GLY A 282 8.80 33.65 -20.23
CA GLY A 282 10.21 33.67 -19.90
C GLY A 282 10.78 35.07 -19.77
N PRO A 283 12.11 35.22 -19.66
CA PRO A 283 12.78 36.51 -19.39
C PRO A 283 12.51 37.60 -20.37
N ALA A 284 12.19 37.27 -21.62
CA ALA A 284 11.83 38.25 -22.64
C ALA A 284 10.43 38.85 -22.44
N ASP A 285 9.55 38.16 -21.70
CA ASP A 285 8.19 38.61 -21.37
C ASP A 285 8.22 39.46 -20.12
N ALA A 286 8.64 40.73 -20.26
CA ALA A 286 8.70 41.72 -19.22
C ALA A 286 7.76 42.87 -19.49
N ASP A 287 7.07 43.36 -18.46
CA ASP A 287 6.14 44.50 -18.53
C ASP A 287 6.79 45.75 -17.93
N PHE A 288 7.09 46.71 -18.79
CA PHE A 288 7.73 47.98 -18.42
C PHE A 288 6.72 49.12 -18.17
N GLY A 289 5.44 48.84 -18.04
CA GLY A 289 4.41 49.85 -17.81
C GLY A 289 4.26 50.88 -18.93
N GLY A 290 4.69 50.58 -20.15
CA GLY A 290 4.71 51.52 -21.28
C GLY A 290 5.91 52.51 -21.23
N TRP A 291 6.83 52.36 -20.26
CA TRP A 291 7.96 53.30 -20.09
C TRP A 291 9.24 52.85 -20.80
N GLY A 292 9.19 51.82 -21.59
CA GLY A 292 10.33 51.36 -22.36
C GLY A 292 10.24 49.93 -22.84
N THR A 293 11.30 49.45 -23.44
CA THR A 293 11.52 48.06 -23.86
C THR A 293 12.86 47.58 -23.33
N ALA A 294 13.00 46.31 -23.08
CA ALA A 294 14.27 45.72 -22.71
C ALA A 294 15.26 45.76 -23.89
N GLU A 295 16.44 46.27 -23.67
CA GLU A 295 17.55 46.17 -24.58
C GLU A 295 18.40 44.95 -24.23
N ILE A 296 17.89 43.76 -24.56
CA ILE A 296 18.61 42.48 -24.32
C ILE A 296 19.21 42.07 -25.69
N SER A 297 20.52 41.76 -25.73
CA SER A 297 21.14 41.27 -26.96
C SER A 297 20.55 39.91 -27.37
N ASP A 298 20.64 39.57 -28.67
CA ASP A 298 20.13 38.30 -29.17
C ASP A 298 20.83 37.08 -28.56
N ASP A 299 22.10 37.21 -28.17
CA ASP A 299 22.86 36.16 -27.52
C ASP A 299 22.39 35.96 -26.06
N GLN A 300 22.19 37.07 -25.35
CA GLN A 300 21.63 37.03 -23.99
C GLN A 300 20.22 36.45 -24.02
N ARG A 301 19.39 36.84 -24.96
CA ARG A 301 18.03 36.32 -25.14
C ARG A 301 18.06 34.81 -25.36
N ARG A 302 18.89 34.32 -26.29
CA ARG A 302 19.02 32.89 -26.58
C ARG A 302 19.49 32.11 -25.35
N HIS A 303 20.46 32.64 -24.60
CA HIS A 303 20.93 32.02 -23.36
C HIS A 303 19.84 31.97 -22.30
N LEU A 304 19.11 33.05 -22.05
CA LEU A 304 18.02 33.10 -21.09
C LEU A 304 16.88 32.15 -21.45
N ASP A 305 16.49 32.12 -22.73
CA ASP A 305 15.42 31.25 -23.23
C ASP A 305 15.79 29.76 -23.06
N GLN A 306 17.04 29.38 -23.28
CA GLN A 306 17.54 28.02 -23.06
C GLN A 306 17.56 27.67 -21.57
N SER A 307 18.04 28.62 -20.76
CA SER A 307 18.13 28.42 -19.31
C SER A 307 16.74 28.34 -18.65
N TYR A 308 15.81 29.19 -19.13
CA TYR A 308 14.41 29.13 -18.67
C TYR A 308 13.73 27.81 -19.06
N ALA A 309 13.84 27.37 -20.31
CA ALA A 309 13.29 26.11 -20.76
C ALA A 309 13.86 24.92 -19.97
N ARG A 310 15.17 24.95 -19.67
CA ARG A 310 15.83 23.96 -18.82
C ARG A 310 15.28 23.97 -17.41
N ALA A 311 15.10 25.14 -16.80
CA ALA A 311 14.54 25.26 -15.46
C ALA A 311 13.07 24.82 -15.41
N ALA A 312 12.31 25.07 -16.47
CA ALA A 312 10.94 24.60 -16.59
C ALA A 312 10.88 23.06 -16.65
N LEU A 313 11.71 22.41 -17.50
CA LEU A 313 11.81 20.94 -17.53
C LEU A 313 12.32 20.39 -16.19
N ALA A 314 13.32 21.03 -15.57
CA ALA A 314 13.81 20.65 -14.24
C ALA A 314 12.72 20.71 -13.17
N SER A 315 11.84 21.72 -13.26
CA SER A 315 10.71 21.89 -12.33
C SER A 315 9.75 20.71 -12.39
N ALA A 316 9.48 20.13 -13.56
CA ALA A 316 8.63 18.95 -13.70
C ALA A 316 9.22 17.72 -12.95
N TYR A 317 10.56 17.51 -13.00
CA TYR A 317 11.22 16.45 -12.23
C TYR A 317 11.17 16.65 -10.70
N LEU A 318 11.09 17.91 -10.27
CA LEU A 318 11.17 18.27 -8.86
C LEU A 318 9.83 18.24 -8.13
N ILE A 319 8.72 18.06 -8.83
CA ILE A 319 7.38 17.91 -8.20
C ILE A 319 7.37 16.69 -7.32
N PRO A 320 7.22 16.84 -5.97
CA PRO A 320 7.30 15.73 -5.04
C PRO A 320 5.99 14.95 -4.87
N GLU A 321 4.89 15.52 -5.33
CA GLU A 321 3.56 14.99 -5.14
C GLU A 321 3.21 13.95 -6.23
N ALA A 322 2.82 12.76 -5.80
CA ALA A 322 2.39 11.67 -6.68
C ALA A 322 0.85 11.67 -6.83
N SER A 323 0.27 12.80 -7.24
CA SER A 323 -1.16 12.93 -7.55
C SER A 323 -1.39 13.11 -9.04
N LEU A 324 -2.57 12.74 -9.52
CA LEU A 324 -2.92 12.92 -10.94
C LEU A 324 -2.88 14.40 -11.35
N ASN A 325 -3.31 15.32 -10.48
CA ASN A 325 -3.27 16.76 -10.75
C ASN A 325 -1.83 17.29 -10.86
N ALA A 326 -0.91 16.76 -10.03
CA ALA A 326 0.50 17.16 -10.11
C ALA A 326 1.15 16.66 -11.41
N LEU A 327 0.81 15.45 -11.83
CA LEU A 327 1.28 14.86 -13.10
C LEU A 327 0.68 15.58 -14.33
N ASP A 328 -0.59 15.99 -14.25
CA ASP A 328 -1.23 16.83 -15.27
C ASP A 328 -0.54 18.19 -15.38
N GLY A 329 -0.25 18.85 -14.24
CA GLY A 329 0.55 20.07 -14.19
C GLY A 329 1.94 19.90 -14.80
N ALA A 330 2.63 18.81 -14.49
CA ALA A 330 3.94 18.49 -15.07
C ALA A 330 3.86 18.27 -16.59
N TYR A 331 2.82 17.58 -17.06
CA TYR A 331 2.58 17.42 -18.50
C TYR A 331 2.33 18.76 -19.19
N GLY A 332 1.57 19.64 -18.53
CA GLY A 332 1.34 21.02 -18.98
C GLY A 332 2.65 21.80 -19.13
N ILE A 333 3.59 21.66 -18.17
CA ILE A 333 4.93 22.26 -18.26
C ILE A 333 5.65 21.80 -19.54
N VAL A 334 5.69 20.49 -19.80
CA VAL A 334 6.37 19.94 -20.99
C VAL A 334 5.72 20.46 -22.27
N ALA A 335 4.39 20.48 -22.32
CA ALA A 335 3.64 21.01 -23.46
C ALA A 335 3.95 22.50 -23.68
N ARG A 336 4.03 23.30 -22.60
CA ARG A 336 4.37 24.72 -22.67
C ARG A 336 5.79 24.95 -23.18
N VAL A 337 6.77 24.20 -22.66
CA VAL A 337 8.15 24.28 -23.17
C VAL A 337 8.24 23.91 -24.66
N ALA A 338 7.51 22.87 -25.07
CA ALA A 338 7.44 22.52 -26.49
C ALA A 338 6.92 23.67 -27.37
N GLN A 339 5.87 24.39 -26.92
CA GLN A 339 5.35 25.57 -27.61
C GLN A 339 6.39 26.70 -27.67
N LEU A 340 7.01 27.04 -26.53
CA LEU A 340 7.97 28.15 -26.43
C LEU A 340 9.24 27.91 -27.26
N ARG A 341 9.64 26.67 -27.43
CA ARG A 341 10.87 26.26 -28.16
C ARG A 341 10.60 25.78 -29.57
N ASN A 342 9.36 25.85 -30.05
CA ASN A 342 8.93 25.36 -31.38
C ASN A 342 9.34 23.89 -31.61
N LEU A 343 9.28 23.06 -30.54
CA LEU A 343 9.44 21.60 -30.61
C LEU A 343 8.14 20.99 -31.12
N GLU A 344 8.20 19.71 -31.48
CA GLU A 344 7.01 18.95 -31.87
C GLU A 344 5.93 19.03 -30.79
N PRO A 345 4.69 19.43 -31.11
CA PRO A 345 3.63 19.61 -30.11
C PRO A 345 3.19 18.28 -29.50
N LEU A 346 2.93 18.27 -28.18
CA LEU A 346 2.38 17.12 -27.51
C LEU A 346 0.86 17.02 -27.73
N SER A 347 0.38 15.78 -27.87
CA SER A 347 -1.06 15.51 -27.82
C SER A 347 -1.61 15.75 -26.40
N PRO A 348 -2.89 16.10 -26.24
CA PRO A 348 -3.49 16.22 -24.91
C PRO A 348 -3.26 14.96 -24.06
N LEU A 349 -3.00 15.11 -22.74
CA LEU A 349 -2.67 14.00 -21.84
C LEU A 349 -3.68 12.85 -21.93
N ALA A 350 -4.97 13.16 -21.98
CA ALA A 350 -6.03 12.16 -22.10
C ALA A 350 -5.91 11.31 -23.38
N SER A 351 -5.55 11.97 -24.50
CA SER A 351 -5.33 11.29 -25.78
C SER A 351 -4.06 10.46 -25.78
N ALA A 352 -2.98 10.98 -25.20
CA ALA A 352 -1.72 10.25 -25.03
C ALA A 352 -1.89 8.98 -24.17
N LEU A 353 -2.66 9.06 -23.10
CA LEU A 353 -2.98 7.91 -22.22
C LEU A 353 -3.96 6.91 -22.87
N ALA A 354 -4.74 7.35 -23.84
CA ALA A 354 -5.62 6.46 -24.59
C ALA A 354 -4.88 5.72 -25.70
N ALA A 355 -3.97 6.42 -26.39
CA ALA A 355 -3.24 5.90 -27.54
C ALA A 355 -1.96 5.15 -27.18
N LEU A 356 -1.32 5.46 -26.03
CA LEU A 356 -0.04 4.90 -25.59
C LEU A 356 1.01 4.98 -26.72
N PRO A 357 1.50 6.17 -27.06
CA PRO A 357 2.33 6.38 -28.23
C PRO A 357 3.65 5.61 -28.17
N PRO A 358 4.22 5.16 -29.31
CA PRO A 358 5.55 4.60 -29.39
C PRO A 358 6.60 5.71 -29.22
N ILE A 359 7.20 5.79 -28.03
CA ILE A 359 8.16 6.84 -27.67
C ILE A 359 9.59 6.33 -27.67
N ALA A 360 9.79 5.03 -27.50
CA ALA A 360 11.10 4.43 -27.24
C ALA A 360 12.17 4.77 -28.26
N GLU A 361 11.82 4.83 -29.54
CA GLU A 361 12.76 5.09 -30.64
C GLU A 361 13.24 6.53 -30.70
N GLN A 362 12.46 7.45 -30.16
CA GLN A 362 12.73 8.88 -30.19
C GLN A 362 13.62 9.35 -29.04
N ILE A 363 13.87 8.48 -28.06
CA ILE A 363 14.70 8.79 -26.89
C ILE A 363 16.17 8.43 -27.20
N SER A 364 17.05 9.41 -27.07
CA SER A 364 18.49 9.24 -27.25
C SER A 364 19.10 8.43 -26.07
N ASP A 365 20.12 7.60 -26.34
CA ASP A 365 20.85 6.82 -25.32
C ASP A 365 21.58 7.72 -24.31
N ASP A 366 21.97 8.93 -24.72
CA ASP A 366 22.60 9.91 -23.83
C ASP A 366 21.66 10.33 -22.69
N VAL A 367 20.34 10.37 -22.94
CA VAL A 367 19.36 10.73 -21.95
C VAL A 367 19.12 9.58 -20.97
N VAL A 368 19.12 8.34 -21.43
CA VAL A 368 18.80 7.14 -20.62
C VAL A 368 20.04 6.54 -19.93
N SER A 369 21.17 7.26 -19.94
CA SER A 369 22.41 6.79 -19.29
C SER A 369 22.28 6.72 -17.76
N ALA A 370 22.84 5.68 -17.14
CA ALA A 370 22.87 5.49 -15.68
C ALA A 370 23.55 6.67 -14.95
N SER A 371 24.51 7.35 -15.59
CA SER A 371 25.17 8.56 -15.04
C SER A 371 24.16 9.70 -14.78
N ASN A 372 23.08 9.73 -15.52
CA ASN A 372 22.04 10.77 -15.39
C ASN A 372 21.20 10.60 -14.12
N ALA A 373 21.23 9.45 -13.45
CA ALA A 373 20.57 9.27 -12.16
C ALA A 373 21.14 10.24 -11.09
N VAL A 374 22.45 10.47 -11.11
CA VAL A 374 23.12 11.46 -10.24
C VAL A 374 22.76 12.89 -10.67
N ARG A 375 22.74 13.16 -11.98
CA ARG A 375 22.36 14.48 -12.53
C ARG A 375 20.90 14.81 -12.24
N MET A 376 20.00 13.84 -12.24
CA MET A 376 18.59 14.03 -11.87
C MET A 376 18.43 14.43 -10.41
N ARG A 377 19.34 13.99 -9.53
CA ARG A 377 19.30 14.33 -8.10
C ARG A 377 19.86 15.72 -7.80
N ASN A 378 21.02 16.08 -8.39
CA ASN A 378 21.82 17.21 -7.92
C ASN A 378 22.06 18.29 -8.99
N HIS A 379 21.97 17.98 -10.28
CA HIS A 379 22.43 18.85 -11.35
C HIS A 379 21.42 19.07 -12.48
N LEU A 380 20.12 19.28 -12.11
CA LEU A 380 19.08 19.46 -13.10
C LEU A 380 19.23 20.76 -13.92
N LEU A 381 19.80 21.82 -13.32
CA LEU A 381 20.02 23.10 -13.99
C LEU A 381 21.36 23.17 -14.76
N ALA A 382 22.21 22.14 -14.64
CA ALA A 382 23.51 22.15 -15.30
C ALA A 382 23.35 22.21 -16.84
N PRO A 383 24.08 23.08 -17.55
CA PRO A 383 24.02 23.17 -19.01
C PRO A 383 24.31 21.85 -19.73
N SER A 384 25.18 21.01 -19.14
CA SER A 384 25.57 19.71 -19.66
C SER A 384 24.57 18.58 -19.38
N ASN A 385 23.45 18.86 -18.71
CA ASN A 385 22.45 17.83 -18.40
C ASN A 385 21.54 17.54 -19.60
N PRO A 386 21.61 16.36 -20.23
CA PRO A 386 20.82 16.04 -21.41
C PRO A 386 19.33 15.85 -21.10
N MET A 387 18.94 15.52 -19.86
CA MET A 387 17.54 15.30 -19.48
C MET A 387 16.72 16.58 -19.42
N THR A 388 17.37 17.74 -19.21
CA THR A 388 16.71 19.03 -19.10
C THR A 388 17.09 19.98 -20.26
N ALA A 389 17.93 19.53 -21.20
CA ALA A 389 18.18 20.25 -22.43
C ALA A 389 16.87 20.38 -23.22
N PRO A 390 16.50 21.56 -23.73
CA PRO A 390 15.23 21.74 -24.47
C PRO A 390 15.31 21.14 -25.88
N THR A 391 15.32 19.83 -25.98
CA THR A 391 15.39 18.99 -27.18
C THR A 391 14.18 18.06 -27.25
N ASP A 392 13.88 17.52 -28.44
CA ASP A 392 12.80 16.54 -28.59
C ASP A 392 13.07 15.26 -27.81
N ALA A 393 14.31 14.80 -27.70
CA ALA A 393 14.68 13.61 -26.93
C ALA A 393 14.37 13.76 -25.42
N SER A 394 14.75 14.91 -24.83
CA SER A 394 14.47 15.17 -23.39
C SER A 394 12.97 15.38 -23.12
N LYS A 395 12.27 16.05 -24.05
CA LYS A 395 10.81 16.24 -24.01
C LYS A 395 10.10 14.87 -23.99
N GLN A 396 10.46 13.99 -24.93
CA GLN A 396 9.85 12.66 -25.05
C GLN A 396 10.19 11.75 -23.88
N PHE A 397 11.42 11.82 -23.39
CA PHE A 397 11.81 11.08 -22.18
C PHE A 397 10.95 11.53 -20.98
N LEU A 398 10.82 12.83 -20.76
CA LEU A 398 10.00 13.34 -19.67
C LEU A 398 8.51 13.02 -19.86
N GLN A 399 8.00 13.07 -21.09
CA GLN A 399 6.66 12.63 -21.44
C GLN A 399 6.44 11.17 -21.07
N ALA A 400 7.37 10.28 -21.46
CA ALA A 400 7.31 8.86 -21.13
C ALA A 400 7.28 8.61 -19.61
N LEU A 401 8.09 9.35 -18.86
CA LEU A 401 8.11 9.28 -17.38
C LEU A 401 6.78 9.75 -16.76
N ILE A 402 6.21 10.85 -17.26
CA ILE A 402 4.93 11.37 -16.76
C ILE A 402 3.79 10.41 -17.07
N LEU A 403 3.71 9.87 -18.29
CA LEU A 403 2.70 8.88 -18.66
C LEU A 403 2.85 7.61 -17.81
N SER A 404 4.08 7.15 -17.58
CA SER A 404 4.37 6.01 -16.73
C SER A 404 3.94 6.24 -15.27
N ALA A 405 4.32 7.39 -14.70
CA ALA A 405 3.92 7.77 -13.36
C ALA A 405 2.39 7.91 -13.22
N HIS A 406 1.72 8.42 -14.28
CA HIS A 406 0.27 8.56 -14.31
C HIS A 406 -0.44 7.20 -14.31
N ILE A 407 0.02 6.23 -15.11
CA ILE A 407 -0.53 4.86 -15.16
C ILE A 407 -0.38 4.21 -13.78
N LEU A 408 0.81 4.28 -13.16
CA LEU A 408 1.07 3.74 -11.83
C LEU A 408 0.17 4.38 -10.76
N THR A 409 0.11 5.72 -10.74
CA THR A 409 -0.68 6.46 -9.75
C THR A 409 -2.17 6.18 -9.88
N LYS A 410 -2.68 6.13 -11.12
CA LYS A 410 -4.08 5.79 -11.42
C LYS A 410 -4.45 4.38 -10.96
N ALA A 411 -3.54 3.44 -11.06
CA ALA A 411 -3.73 2.07 -10.59
C ALA A 411 -3.71 1.93 -9.05
N GLY A 412 -3.36 3.01 -8.32
CA GLY A 412 -3.24 3.02 -6.87
C GLY A 412 -1.82 2.78 -6.35
N CYS A 413 -0.82 2.92 -7.23
CA CYS A 413 0.61 2.89 -6.89
C CYS A 413 1.21 4.29 -7.07
N PRO A 414 1.13 5.20 -6.06
CA PRO A 414 1.62 6.56 -6.20
C PRO A 414 3.08 6.58 -6.64
N CYS A 415 3.37 7.25 -7.75
CA CYS A 415 4.70 7.34 -8.33
C CYS A 415 4.99 8.79 -8.75
N THR A 416 6.11 9.34 -8.27
CA THR A 416 6.61 10.64 -8.73
C THR A 416 7.38 10.48 -10.04
N ILE A 417 7.51 11.54 -10.82
CA ILE A 417 8.30 11.55 -12.06
C ILE A 417 9.75 11.17 -11.76
N ARG A 418 10.30 11.67 -10.66
CA ARG A 418 11.64 11.32 -10.21
C ARG A 418 11.81 9.84 -9.93
N ARG A 419 10.82 9.21 -9.25
CA ARG A 419 10.85 7.78 -8.99
C ARG A 419 10.77 6.97 -10.28
N ALA A 420 9.91 7.35 -11.21
CA ALA A 420 9.86 6.73 -12.54
C ALA A 420 11.21 6.85 -13.26
N GLY A 421 11.85 8.02 -13.20
CA GLY A 421 13.19 8.24 -13.75
C GLY A 421 14.26 7.38 -13.07
N GLU A 422 14.24 7.21 -11.75
CA GLU A 422 15.16 6.33 -11.02
C GLU A 422 15.03 4.88 -11.48
N LEU A 423 13.81 4.37 -11.67
CA LEU A 423 13.60 3.01 -12.17
C LEU A 423 14.21 2.78 -13.55
N VAL A 424 14.10 3.77 -14.45
CA VAL A 424 14.66 3.69 -15.81
C VAL A 424 16.17 3.80 -15.81
N LEU A 425 16.72 4.77 -15.06
CA LEU A 425 18.16 5.10 -15.12
C LEU A 425 19.03 4.12 -14.33
N LEU A 426 18.56 3.66 -13.16
CA LEU A 426 19.32 2.73 -12.32
C LEU A 426 19.26 1.29 -12.81
N ARG A 427 18.20 0.92 -13.55
CA ARG A 427 18.00 -0.41 -14.15
C ARG A 427 18.13 -1.56 -13.15
N ASP A 428 17.67 -1.37 -11.91
CA ASP A 428 17.66 -2.45 -10.91
C ASP A 428 16.51 -3.42 -11.20
N GLU A 429 16.84 -4.65 -11.63
CA GLU A 429 15.86 -5.70 -11.95
C GLU A 429 14.98 -6.04 -10.75
N ARG A 430 15.53 -6.04 -9.53
CA ARG A 430 14.79 -6.38 -8.32
C ARG A 430 13.74 -5.32 -7.99
N GLU A 431 14.13 -4.05 -8.04
CA GLU A 431 13.21 -2.94 -7.81
C GLU A 431 12.11 -2.87 -8.87
N GLN A 432 12.48 -3.01 -10.15
CA GLN A 432 11.53 -3.00 -11.24
C GLN A 432 10.53 -4.17 -11.13
N THR A 433 11.01 -5.38 -10.80
CA THR A 433 10.17 -6.56 -10.60
C THR A 433 9.21 -6.37 -9.42
N ALA A 434 9.68 -5.82 -8.31
CA ALA A 434 8.85 -5.54 -7.14
C ALA A 434 7.75 -4.51 -7.42
N GLU A 435 8.08 -3.41 -8.13
CA GLU A 435 7.09 -2.39 -8.50
C GLU A 435 6.10 -2.89 -9.55
N ALA A 436 6.53 -3.73 -10.51
CA ALA A 436 5.65 -4.36 -11.47
C ALA A 436 4.66 -5.33 -10.79
N ALA A 437 5.14 -6.18 -9.89
CA ALA A 437 4.29 -7.08 -9.11
C ALA A 437 3.29 -6.30 -8.24
N LYS A 438 3.72 -5.21 -7.61
CA LYS A 438 2.87 -4.32 -6.83
C LYS A 438 1.79 -3.67 -7.69
N LEU A 439 2.14 -3.19 -8.90
CA LEU A 439 1.18 -2.62 -9.85
C LEU A 439 0.09 -3.64 -10.22
N ILE A 440 0.49 -4.85 -10.61
CA ILE A 440 -0.45 -5.92 -10.99
C ILE A 440 -1.35 -6.28 -9.81
N HIS A 441 -0.78 -6.33 -8.60
CA HIS A 441 -1.54 -6.57 -7.37
C HIS A 441 -2.57 -5.45 -7.09
N CYS A 442 -2.18 -4.18 -7.25
CA CYS A 442 -3.09 -3.05 -7.10
C CYS A 442 -4.23 -3.09 -8.13
N ILE A 443 -3.93 -3.38 -9.40
CA ILE A 443 -4.92 -3.56 -10.46
C ILE A 443 -5.87 -4.73 -10.13
N SER A 444 -5.32 -5.83 -9.64
CA SER A 444 -6.10 -7.01 -9.25
C SER A 444 -7.10 -6.73 -8.12
N ASN A 445 -6.71 -5.89 -7.15
CA ASN A 445 -7.53 -5.59 -5.98
C ASN A 445 -8.56 -4.48 -6.25
N ASN A 446 -8.15 -3.42 -6.97
CA ASN A 446 -8.94 -2.21 -7.16
C ASN A 446 -9.74 -2.19 -8.47
N GLY A 447 -9.38 -3.05 -9.42
CA GLY A 447 -10.00 -3.08 -10.74
C GLY A 447 -11.43 -3.65 -10.74
N PRO A 448 -12.26 -3.24 -11.72
CA PRO A 448 -13.60 -3.79 -11.90
C PRO A 448 -13.54 -5.26 -12.26
N LYS A 449 -14.22 -6.08 -11.45
CA LYS A 449 -14.16 -7.56 -11.58
C LYS A 449 -14.88 -8.12 -12.81
N SER A 450 -15.71 -7.33 -13.49
CA SER A 450 -16.57 -7.79 -14.60
C SER A 450 -16.25 -7.17 -15.96
N ASP A 451 -15.32 -6.23 -16.06
CA ASP A 451 -15.01 -5.51 -17.30
C ASP A 451 -13.77 -6.05 -17.99
N ASP A 452 -13.99 -6.83 -19.07
CA ASP A 452 -12.91 -7.40 -19.87
C ASP A 452 -12.08 -6.33 -20.61
N LYS A 453 -12.71 -5.20 -20.99
CA LYS A 453 -12.02 -4.09 -21.67
C LYS A 453 -11.01 -3.43 -20.74
N PHE A 454 -11.34 -3.30 -19.46
CA PHE A 454 -10.43 -2.79 -18.44
C PHE A 454 -9.17 -3.68 -18.33
N TRP A 455 -9.33 -5.01 -18.28
CA TRP A 455 -8.22 -5.94 -18.15
C TRP A 455 -7.31 -5.97 -19.39
N LEU A 456 -7.90 -5.88 -20.59
CA LEU A 456 -7.14 -5.76 -21.84
C LEU A 456 -6.34 -4.45 -21.87
N LYS A 457 -6.98 -3.33 -21.47
CA LYS A 457 -6.30 -2.05 -21.37
C LYS A 457 -5.17 -2.09 -20.36
N ALA A 458 -5.41 -2.64 -19.17
CA ALA A 458 -4.39 -2.78 -18.13
C ALA A 458 -3.19 -3.61 -18.61
N ARG A 459 -3.43 -4.73 -19.34
CA ARG A 459 -2.37 -5.52 -19.95
C ARG A 459 -1.54 -4.69 -20.93
N ASN A 460 -2.19 -3.93 -21.82
CA ASN A 460 -1.50 -3.08 -22.77
C ASN A 460 -0.70 -1.97 -22.07
N GLU A 461 -1.25 -1.35 -21.02
CA GLU A 461 -0.55 -0.35 -20.20
C GLU A 461 0.70 -0.96 -19.53
N ILE A 462 0.62 -2.16 -18.96
CA ILE A 462 1.75 -2.84 -18.32
C ILE A 462 2.84 -3.21 -19.33
N LEU A 463 2.48 -3.72 -20.50
CA LEU A 463 3.44 -4.03 -21.56
C LEU A 463 4.08 -2.76 -22.13
N TRP A 464 3.30 -1.69 -22.30
CA TRP A 464 3.83 -0.40 -22.72
C TRP A 464 4.81 0.17 -21.68
N LEU A 465 4.56 0.02 -20.39
CA LEU A 465 5.49 0.43 -19.33
C LEU A 465 6.85 -0.30 -19.40
N ARG A 466 6.92 -1.46 -20.01
CA ARG A 466 8.15 -2.20 -20.21
C ARG A 466 8.99 -1.67 -21.37
N ASP A 467 8.39 -1.35 -22.50
CA ASP A 467 9.09 -1.05 -23.75
C ASP A 467 8.77 0.32 -24.37
N TRP A 468 7.81 1.07 -23.80
CA TRP A 468 7.32 2.36 -24.30
C TRP A 468 6.88 2.31 -25.77
N GLY A 469 6.32 1.17 -26.18
CA GLY A 469 5.76 0.97 -27.51
C GLY A 469 6.77 0.79 -28.62
N ALA A 470 7.98 0.29 -28.31
CA ALA A 470 8.96 -0.08 -29.33
C ALA A 470 8.39 -1.14 -30.29
N GLU A 471 8.51 -0.92 -31.59
CA GLU A 471 7.93 -1.82 -32.61
C GLU A 471 8.60 -3.19 -32.64
N ASP A 472 9.85 -3.29 -32.26
CA ASP A 472 10.67 -4.51 -32.33
C ASP A 472 10.67 -5.37 -31.05
N GLY A 473 9.53 -5.47 -30.37
CA GLY A 473 9.40 -6.36 -29.20
C GLY A 473 9.70 -7.85 -29.46
N TRP A 474 10.01 -8.24 -30.70
CA TRP A 474 10.29 -9.62 -31.14
C TRP A 474 11.66 -9.82 -31.81
N SER A 475 12.34 -8.77 -32.18
CA SER A 475 13.71 -8.89 -32.72
C SER A 475 14.74 -8.71 -31.61
N SER A 476 15.68 -9.64 -31.55
CA SER A 476 16.64 -9.89 -30.47
C SER A 476 17.70 -8.80 -30.23
N GLU A 477 17.62 -7.61 -30.81
CA GLU A 477 18.67 -6.59 -30.74
C GLU A 477 18.29 -5.28 -30.03
N GLY A 478 17.00 -4.97 -29.81
CA GLY A 478 16.55 -3.77 -29.10
C GLY A 478 16.30 -4.03 -27.62
N GLN A 479 17.12 -3.49 -26.74
CA GLN A 479 16.80 -3.53 -25.29
C GLN A 479 15.57 -2.66 -24.99
N PRO A 480 14.59 -3.16 -24.25
CA PRO A 480 13.44 -2.36 -23.84
C PRO A 480 13.89 -1.16 -23.01
N ARG A 481 13.22 -0.01 -23.19
CA ARG A 481 13.63 1.28 -22.57
C ARG A 481 12.69 1.77 -21.47
N GLY A 482 11.56 1.13 -21.25
CA GLY A 482 10.56 1.56 -20.28
C GLY A 482 10.96 1.38 -18.81
N ILE A 483 10.07 1.75 -17.91
CA ILE A 483 10.33 1.66 -16.43
C ILE A 483 10.48 0.22 -15.94
N PHE A 484 9.99 -0.77 -16.70
CA PHE A 484 10.12 -2.20 -16.41
C PHE A 484 11.02 -2.92 -17.44
N SER A 485 11.98 -2.19 -18.02
CA SER A 485 12.85 -2.71 -19.09
C SER A 485 13.66 -3.95 -18.72
N GLN A 486 14.02 -4.12 -17.43
CA GLN A 486 14.77 -5.28 -16.95
C GLN A 486 13.87 -6.47 -16.57
N VAL A 487 12.55 -6.23 -16.49
CA VAL A 487 11.59 -7.29 -16.16
C VAL A 487 11.30 -8.14 -17.40
N LYS A 488 11.43 -9.45 -17.27
CA LYS A 488 11.11 -10.39 -18.35
C LYS A 488 9.62 -10.31 -18.71
N ARG A 489 9.32 -10.32 -20.01
CA ARG A 489 7.93 -10.29 -20.48
C ARG A 489 7.12 -11.45 -19.92
N ASP A 490 7.71 -12.64 -19.90
CA ASP A 490 7.08 -13.84 -19.36
C ASP A 490 6.66 -13.67 -17.90
N PHE A 491 7.48 -12.99 -17.10
CA PHE A 491 7.12 -12.69 -15.71
C PHE A 491 5.87 -11.82 -15.62
N LEU A 492 5.79 -10.76 -16.43
CA LEU A 492 4.63 -9.86 -16.44
C LEU A 492 3.36 -10.59 -16.89
N GLU A 493 3.47 -11.41 -17.94
CA GLU A 493 2.33 -12.18 -18.45
C GLU A 493 1.89 -13.27 -17.44
N VAL A 494 2.83 -13.91 -16.73
CA VAL A 494 2.51 -14.87 -15.65
C VAL A 494 1.77 -14.20 -14.51
N GLU A 495 2.23 -13.03 -14.04
CA GLU A 495 1.56 -12.30 -12.96
C GLU A 495 0.19 -11.78 -13.41
N LEU A 496 0.05 -11.31 -14.65
CA LEU A 496 -1.23 -10.92 -15.23
C LEU A 496 -2.20 -12.10 -15.33
N LEU A 497 -1.73 -13.25 -15.77
CA LEU A 497 -2.52 -14.48 -15.80
C LEU A 497 -3.01 -14.85 -14.40
N ARG A 498 -2.14 -14.81 -13.40
CA ARG A 498 -2.52 -15.01 -11.98
C ARG A 498 -3.59 -14.04 -11.51
N ALA A 499 -3.45 -12.75 -11.87
CA ALA A 499 -4.42 -11.72 -11.54
C ALA A 499 -5.79 -11.96 -12.21
N LEU A 500 -5.81 -12.35 -13.47
CA LEU A 500 -7.04 -12.72 -14.22
C LEU A 500 -7.74 -13.92 -13.57
N LEU A 501 -6.99 -14.98 -13.26
CA LEU A 501 -7.52 -16.20 -12.63
C LEU A 501 -8.04 -15.91 -11.21
N ALA A 502 -7.32 -15.10 -10.43
CA ALA A 502 -7.75 -14.67 -9.10
C ALA A 502 -9.08 -13.90 -9.14
N ASN A 503 -9.29 -13.10 -10.20
CA ASN A 503 -10.50 -12.31 -10.41
C ASN A 503 -11.58 -13.03 -11.24
N THR A 504 -11.45 -14.33 -11.44
CA THR A 504 -12.44 -15.18 -12.16
C THR A 504 -12.67 -14.80 -13.63
N ARG A 505 -11.70 -14.17 -14.29
CA ARG A 505 -11.72 -13.83 -15.72
C ARG A 505 -11.23 -14.98 -16.60
N TYR A 506 -11.80 -16.16 -16.40
CA TYR A 506 -11.35 -17.40 -17.06
C TYR A 506 -11.48 -17.36 -18.58
N ALA A 507 -12.62 -16.85 -19.07
CA ALA A 507 -12.86 -16.73 -20.51
C ALA A 507 -11.86 -15.80 -21.18
N LEU A 508 -11.60 -14.63 -20.59
CA LEU A 508 -10.62 -13.67 -21.08
C LEU A 508 -9.20 -14.25 -21.05
N ALA A 509 -8.82 -14.88 -19.91
CA ALA A 509 -7.51 -15.52 -19.78
C ALA A 509 -7.31 -16.62 -20.84
N ARG A 510 -8.33 -17.42 -21.10
CA ARG A 510 -8.30 -18.43 -22.17
C ARG A 510 -8.11 -17.78 -23.55
N THR A 511 -8.86 -16.72 -23.86
CA THR A 511 -8.76 -16.03 -25.16
C THR A 511 -7.36 -15.46 -25.37
N ILE A 512 -6.70 -14.91 -24.33
CA ILE A 512 -5.37 -14.29 -24.45
C ILE A 512 -4.26 -15.33 -24.52
N TYR A 513 -4.31 -16.40 -23.68
CA TYR A 513 -3.18 -17.30 -23.48
C TYR A 513 -3.31 -18.66 -24.15
N GLU A 514 -4.53 -19.14 -24.41
CA GLU A 514 -4.74 -20.45 -25.03
C GLU A 514 -5.25 -20.35 -26.48
N ASP A 515 -6.16 -19.42 -26.77
CA ASP A 515 -6.81 -19.34 -28.08
C ASP A 515 -6.14 -18.31 -29.03
N ALA A 516 -5.32 -17.38 -28.50
CA ALA A 516 -4.62 -16.38 -29.31
C ALA A 516 -3.52 -17.02 -30.17
N PRO A 517 -3.37 -16.60 -31.43
CA PRO A 517 -2.33 -17.13 -32.32
C PRO A 517 -0.90 -16.80 -31.86
N ASP A 518 -0.71 -15.70 -31.17
CA ASP A 518 0.62 -15.21 -30.74
C ASP A 518 1.16 -15.88 -29.48
N GLN A 519 0.35 -16.68 -28.78
CA GLN A 519 0.66 -17.39 -27.54
C GLN A 519 1.73 -16.65 -26.68
N PRO A 520 1.35 -15.62 -25.92
CA PRO A 520 2.30 -14.76 -25.20
C PRO A 520 3.10 -15.48 -24.12
N LEU A 521 2.70 -16.68 -23.72
CA LEU A 521 3.40 -17.57 -22.79
C LEU A 521 3.66 -18.93 -23.43
N GLY A 522 4.83 -19.50 -23.17
CA GLY A 522 5.14 -20.86 -23.52
C GLY A 522 4.19 -21.86 -22.84
N GLN A 523 3.83 -22.95 -23.52
CA GLN A 523 2.84 -23.93 -23.04
C GLN A 523 3.15 -24.48 -21.64
N GLN A 524 4.42 -24.74 -21.33
CA GLN A 524 4.84 -25.22 -20.00
C GLN A 524 4.62 -24.15 -18.93
N ALA A 525 5.02 -22.89 -19.18
CA ALA A 525 4.85 -21.79 -18.25
C ALA A 525 3.35 -21.49 -17.98
N LEU A 526 2.52 -21.58 -19.01
CA LEU A 526 1.06 -21.48 -18.89
C LEU A 526 0.50 -22.59 -18.00
N GLN A 527 0.89 -23.85 -18.28
CA GLN A 527 0.46 -25.03 -17.53
C GLN A 527 0.85 -24.92 -16.05
N ASP A 528 2.13 -24.62 -15.76
CA ASP A 528 2.64 -24.49 -14.39
C ASP A 528 1.95 -23.37 -13.63
N THR A 529 1.70 -22.23 -14.29
CA THR A 529 1.01 -21.09 -13.67
C THR A 529 -0.44 -21.40 -13.34
N VAL A 530 -1.16 -22.08 -14.24
CA VAL A 530 -2.57 -22.46 -14.00
C VAL A 530 -2.65 -23.46 -12.85
N TYR A 531 -1.79 -24.49 -12.81
CA TYR A 531 -1.75 -25.42 -11.68
C TYR A 531 -1.37 -24.75 -10.36
N ALA A 532 -0.33 -23.90 -10.34
CA ALA A 532 0.08 -23.17 -9.14
C ALA A 532 -1.05 -22.28 -8.61
N THR A 533 -1.76 -21.59 -9.51
CA THR A 533 -2.89 -20.72 -9.12
C THR A 533 -4.10 -21.53 -8.64
N ALA A 534 -4.41 -22.65 -9.30
CA ALA A 534 -5.47 -23.57 -8.85
C ALA A 534 -5.14 -24.13 -7.47
N MET A 535 -3.91 -24.55 -7.22
CA MET A 535 -3.47 -25.06 -5.92
C MET A 535 -3.46 -23.96 -4.84
N THR A 536 -3.10 -22.73 -5.19
CA THR A 536 -3.23 -21.59 -4.27
C THR A 536 -4.69 -21.31 -3.90
N ALA A 537 -5.62 -21.42 -4.83
CA ALA A 537 -7.06 -21.31 -4.58
C ALA A 537 -7.56 -22.46 -3.67
N TYR A 538 -7.04 -23.67 -3.84
CA TYR A 538 -7.32 -24.81 -2.98
C TYR A 538 -6.79 -24.59 -1.54
N ASP A 539 -5.54 -24.16 -1.40
CA ASP A 539 -4.89 -23.95 -0.10
C ASP A 539 -5.56 -22.83 0.73
N ASN A 540 -6.06 -21.80 0.05
CA ASN A 540 -6.79 -20.69 0.67
C ASN A 540 -8.29 -20.99 0.87
N ALA A 541 -8.75 -22.21 0.56
CA ALA A 541 -10.15 -22.57 0.75
C ALA A 541 -10.46 -22.79 2.25
N SER A 542 -11.46 -22.09 2.75
CA SER A 542 -11.97 -22.24 4.11
C SER A 542 -13.09 -23.28 4.25
N ASN A 543 -13.68 -23.68 3.12
CA ASN A 543 -14.82 -24.61 3.09
C ASN A 543 -14.48 -25.84 2.24
N PRO A 544 -14.67 -27.07 2.75
CA PRO A 544 -14.39 -28.31 2.01
C PRO A 544 -15.39 -28.63 0.89
N ASN A 545 -16.44 -27.84 0.70
CA ASN A 545 -17.43 -28.07 -0.34
C ASN A 545 -16.91 -27.63 -1.74
N ARG A 546 -16.79 -28.55 -2.67
CA ARG A 546 -16.33 -28.32 -4.05
C ARG A 546 -17.16 -27.29 -4.82
N THR A 547 -18.44 -27.11 -4.50
CA THR A 547 -19.34 -26.20 -5.22
C THR A 547 -19.23 -24.74 -4.76
N ARG A 548 -18.42 -24.44 -3.72
CA ARG A 548 -18.33 -23.11 -3.10
C ARG A 548 -16.89 -22.69 -2.82
N GLY A 549 -16.67 -21.37 -2.78
CA GLY A 549 -15.42 -20.78 -2.30
C GLY A 549 -14.19 -21.15 -3.11
N GLY A 550 -13.09 -21.42 -2.40
CA GLY A 550 -11.76 -21.68 -3.00
C GLY A 550 -11.71 -22.97 -3.81
N LEU A 551 -12.42 -24.03 -3.37
CA LEU A 551 -12.47 -25.30 -4.12
C LEU A 551 -13.20 -25.16 -5.45
N LYS A 552 -14.30 -24.38 -5.48
CA LYS A 552 -14.96 -24.07 -6.75
C LYS A 552 -14.04 -23.31 -7.69
N LYS A 553 -13.31 -22.31 -7.17
CA LYS A 553 -12.33 -21.56 -7.97
C LYS A 553 -11.24 -22.49 -8.53
N CYS A 554 -10.71 -23.40 -7.72
CA CYS A 554 -9.72 -24.39 -8.17
C CYS A 554 -10.27 -25.26 -9.31
N ASP A 555 -11.49 -25.78 -9.17
CA ASP A 555 -12.17 -26.58 -10.19
C ASP A 555 -12.43 -25.79 -11.48
N ASP A 556 -12.91 -24.53 -11.35
CA ASP A 556 -13.18 -23.65 -12.48
C ASP A 556 -11.89 -23.29 -13.24
N ILE A 557 -10.76 -23.04 -12.53
CA ILE A 557 -9.45 -22.72 -13.11
C ILE A 557 -8.96 -23.91 -13.97
N ILE A 558 -9.00 -25.11 -13.44
CA ILE A 558 -8.55 -26.32 -14.16
C ILE A 558 -9.40 -26.56 -15.42
N LYS A 559 -10.70 -26.34 -15.35
CA LYS A 559 -11.62 -26.52 -16.49
C LYS A 559 -11.54 -25.41 -17.53
N ALA A 560 -10.97 -24.24 -17.16
CA ALA A 560 -10.89 -23.08 -18.05
C ALA A 560 -9.96 -23.28 -19.26
N PHE A 561 -8.94 -24.14 -19.15
CA PHE A 561 -7.90 -24.34 -20.17
C PHE A 561 -7.88 -25.79 -20.73
N PRO A 562 -8.91 -26.22 -21.49
CA PRO A 562 -9.04 -27.59 -21.91
C PRO A 562 -7.98 -28.06 -22.92
N LYS A 563 -7.38 -27.17 -23.73
CA LYS A 563 -6.32 -27.49 -24.66
C LYS A 563 -4.98 -27.66 -23.97
N THR A 564 -4.67 -26.76 -23.01
CA THR A 564 -3.42 -26.78 -22.26
C THR A 564 -3.41 -27.84 -21.17
N ILE A 565 -4.56 -28.10 -20.54
CA ILE A 565 -4.74 -29.03 -19.43
C ILE A 565 -5.84 -30.03 -19.75
N PRO A 566 -5.53 -31.04 -20.62
CA PRO A 566 -6.50 -32.07 -20.93
C PRO A 566 -6.78 -32.95 -19.71
N THR A 567 -7.99 -33.48 -19.63
CA THR A 567 -8.43 -34.38 -18.54
C THR A 567 -7.60 -35.67 -18.47
N SER A 568 -6.89 -36.03 -19.53
CA SER A 568 -5.97 -37.19 -19.60
C SER A 568 -4.66 -36.94 -18.84
N ASN A 569 -4.30 -35.67 -18.56
CA ASN A 569 -3.05 -35.34 -17.91
C ASN A 569 -3.01 -35.88 -16.45
N PRO A 570 -1.92 -36.54 -16.03
CA PRO A 570 -1.80 -37.11 -14.68
C PRO A 570 -1.92 -36.09 -13.57
N GLN A 571 -1.43 -34.86 -13.78
CA GLN A 571 -1.59 -33.78 -12.79
C GLN A 571 -3.04 -33.34 -12.64
N THR A 572 -3.80 -33.24 -13.73
CA THR A 572 -5.24 -32.94 -13.70
C THR A 572 -6.00 -34.02 -12.91
N LYS A 573 -5.72 -35.30 -13.16
CA LYS A 573 -6.33 -36.41 -12.41
C LYS A 573 -6.03 -36.32 -10.91
N ARG A 574 -4.81 -35.96 -10.52
CA ARG A 574 -4.44 -35.79 -9.12
C ARG A 574 -5.23 -34.65 -8.47
N VAL A 575 -5.35 -33.50 -9.14
CA VAL A 575 -6.13 -32.38 -8.61
C VAL A 575 -7.61 -32.72 -8.53
N GLU A 576 -8.16 -33.44 -9.53
CA GLU A 576 -9.55 -33.90 -9.52
C GLU A 576 -9.80 -34.87 -8.37
N ALA A 577 -8.91 -35.84 -8.15
CA ALA A 577 -8.99 -36.77 -7.04
C ALA A 577 -8.90 -36.05 -5.68
N LEU A 578 -8.03 -35.02 -5.59
CA LEU A 578 -7.91 -34.17 -4.38
C LEU A 578 -9.19 -33.41 -4.09
N LEU A 579 -9.81 -32.80 -5.11
CA LEU A 579 -11.07 -32.08 -4.99
C LEU A 579 -12.21 -33.00 -4.58
N GLN A 580 -12.27 -34.21 -5.14
CA GLN A 580 -13.26 -35.23 -4.79
C GLN A 580 -13.07 -35.74 -3.36
N ALA A 581 -11.84 -36.05 -2.96
CA ALA A 581 -11.52 -36.47 -1.58
C ALA A 581 -11.93 -35.39 -0.56
N THR A 582 -11.59 -34.12 -0.84
CA THR A 582 -11.96 -33.00 0.03
C THR A 582 -13.46 -32.80 0.12
N HIS A 583 -14.15 -32.96 -1.02
CA HIS A 583 -15.62 -32.85 -1.06
C HIS A 583 -16.29 -33.97 -0.23
N SER A 584 -15.81 -35.22 -0.35
CA SER A 584 -16.31 -36.33 0.47
C SER A 584 -16.14 -36.07 1.96
N LEU A 585 -15.03 -35.43 2.36
CA LEU A 585 -14.82 -35.03 3.77
C LEU A 585 -15.81 -33.98 4.26
N SER A 586 -16.45 -33.19 3.37
CA SER A 586 -17.44 -32.19 3.74
C SER A 586 -18.72 -32.78 4.35
N GLY A 587 -18.98 -34.07 4.14
CA GLY A 587 -20.13 -34.80 4.68
C GLY A 587 -19.94 -35.22 6.15
N TYR A 588 -18.71 -35.19 6.68
CA TYR A 588 -18.40 -35.63 8.02
C TYR A 588 -18.07 -34.50 8.96
N ARG A 589 -18.41 -34.66 10.23
CA ARG A 589 -17.92 -33.76 11.28
C ARG A 589 -16.43 -34.07 11.53
N LEU A 590 -15.59 -33.07 11.28
CA LEU A 590 -14.15 -33.22 11.39
C LEU A 590 -13.53 -32.00 12.07
N VAL A 591 -12.93 -32.20 13.25
CA VAL A 591 -12.31 -31.17 14.08
C VAL A 591 -10.92 -31.65 14.49
N PHE A 592 -9.87 -30.93 14.13
CA PHE A 592 -8.50 -31.27 14.52
C PHE A 592 -8.07 -30.58 15.80
N LYS A 593 -8.47 -29.29 15.95
CA LYS A 593 -8.27 -28.52 17.17
C LYS A 593 -9.61 -27.99 17.66
N GLN A 594 -9.74 -27.90 18.96
CA GLN A 594 -10.98 -27.44 19.58
C GLN A 594 -11.31 -26.01 19.09
N GLY A 595 -12.47 -25.82 18.46
CA GLY A 595 -12.93 -24.54 17.93
C GLY A 595 -12.53 -24.22 16.47
N GLU A 596 -11.64 -25.00 15.82
CA GLU A 596 -11.27 -24.78 14.42
C GLU A 596 -11.98 -25.78 13.49
N PRO A 597 -12.72 -25.30 12.47
CA PRO A 597 -13.31 -26.20 11.47
C PRO A 597 -12.22 -26.78 10.56
N PHE A 598 -12.52 -27.93 9.97
CA PHE A 598 -11.64 -28.52 8.95
C PHE A 598 -11.47 -27.61 7.74
N THR A 599 -10.22 -27.33 7.38
CA THR A 599 -9.87 -26.59 6.16
C THR A 599 -9.20 -27.53 5.15
N PRO A 600 -9.48 -27.36 3.83
CA PRO A 600 -8.93 -28.24 2.79
C PRO A 600 -7.41 -28.39 2.81
N VAL A 601 -6.70 -27.33 3.15
CA VAL A 601 -5.22 -27.32 3.21
C VAL A 601 -4.67 -28.38 4.19
N ILE A 602 -5.43 -28.70 5.26
CA ILE A 602 -5.03 -29.73 6.23
C ILE A 602 -4.83 -31.09 5.55
N LEU A 603 -5.74 -31.47 4.65
CA LEU A 603 -5.63 -32.71 3.91
C LEU A 603 -4.32 -32.80 3.14
N ARG A 604 -3.93 -31.71 2.52
CA ARG A 604 -2.69 -31.64 1.72
C ARG A 604 -1.43 -31.56 2.60
N VAL A 605 -1.49 -30.89 3.75
CA VAL A 605 -0.32 -30.67 4.64
C VAL A 605 -0.12 -31.83 5.61
N HIS A 606 -1.13 -32.65 5.90
CA HIS A 606 -1.05 -33.74 6.84
C HIS A 606 -0.01 -34.79 6.42
N PRO A 607 0.92 -35.20 7.27
CA PRO A 607 1.96 -36.19 6.92
C PRO A 607 1.38 -37.58 6.61
N ASP A 608 0.27 -37.94 7.21
CA ASP A 608 -0.44 -39.21 7.01
C ASP A 608 -1.93 -38.93 6.77
N PRO A 609 -2.32 -38.68 5.51
CA PRO A 609 -3.71 -38.33 5.17
C PRO A 609 -4.71 -39.45 5.45
N ILE A 610 -4.30 -40.74 5.40
CA ILE A 610 -5.18 -41.88 5.72
C ILE A 610 -5.62 -41.87 7.19
N SER A 611 -4.77 -41.35 8.10
CA SER A 611 -5.14 -41.24 9.52
C SER A 611 -6.30 -40.26 9.78
N ILE A 612 -6.62 -39.39 8.82
CA ILE A 612 -7.79 -38.49 8.88
C ILE A 612 -9.08 -39.31 8.94
N ILE A 613 -9.11 -40.47 8.28
CA ILE A 613 -10.26 -41.39 8.32
C ILE A 613 -10.46 -41.94 9.75
N GLY A 614 -9.38 -42.21 10.48
CA GLY A 614 -9.48 -42.54 11.87
C GLY A 614 -10.15 -41.44 12.72
N LYS A 615 -9.85 -40.16 12.44
CA LYS A 615 -10.53 -39.02 13.07
C LYS A 615 -12.00 -38.90 12.69
N ILE A 616 -12.38 -39.25 11.46
CA ILE A 616 -13.78 -39.32 11.05
C ILE A 616 -14.52 -40.37 11.87
N LEU A 617 -13.94 -41.57 12.02
CA LEU A 617 -14.52 -42.66 12.79
C LEU A 617 -14.65 -42.31 14.27
N GLU A 618 -13.68 -41.59 14.85
CA GLU A 618 -13.71 -41.13 16.23
C GLU A 618 -14.81 -40.10 16.53
N GLN A 619 -15.09 -39.23 15.57
CA GLN A 619 -15.98 -38.07 15.75
C GLN A 619 -17.40 -38.26 15.20
N ASN A 620 -17.62 -39.27 14.39
CA ASN A 620 -18.93 -39.52 13.74
C ASN A 620 -19.39 -40.95 14.10
N PRO A 621 -20.27 -41.14 15.08
CA PRO A 621 -20.79 -42.43 15.45
C PRO A 621 -21.38 -43.16 14.26
N LYS A 622 -21.22 -44.48 14.21
CA LYS A 622 -21.71 -45.38 13.15
C LYS A 622 -21.17 -45.11 11.75
N SER A 623 -20.16 -44.23 11.58
CA SER A 623 -19.58 -43.99 10.26
C SER A 623 -18.83 -45.20 9.69
N TYR A 624 -18.41 -46.15 10.54
CA TYR A 624 -17.83 -47.44 10.12
C TYR A 624 -18.78 -48.26 9.25
N THR A 625 -20.10 -48.09 9.35
CA THR A 625 -21.09 -48.80 8.52
C THR A 625 -21.00 -48.37 7.05
N HIS A 626 -20.45 -47.18 6.76
CA HIS A 626 -20.22 -46.65 5.40
C HIS A 626 -18.81 -46.99 4.87
N LEU A 627 -18.33 -48.23 5.14
CA LEU A 627 -16.98 -48.67 4.76
C LEU A 627 -16.67 -48.41 3.27
N HIS A 628 -17.62 -48.57 2.35
CA HIS A 628 -17.41 -48.35 0.93
C HIS A 628 -17.03 -46.91 0.63
N ASP A 629 -17.72 -45.95 1.22
CA ASP A 629 -17.46 -44.53 1.02
C ASP A 629 -16.10 -44.12 1.57
N LEU A 630 -15.70 -44.70 2.72
CA LEU A 630 -14.37 -44.47 3.33
C LEU A 630 -13.24 -45.10 2.49
N LEU A 631 -13.48 -46.28 1.88
CA LEU A 631 -12.53 -46.90 0.95
C LEU A 631 -12.34 -46.08 -0.33
N VAL A 632 -13.43 -45.57 -0.90
CA VAL A 632 -13.39 -44.65 -2.06
C VAL A 632 -12.64 -43.38 -1.67
N LEU A 633 -12.88 -42.81 -0.50
CA LEU A 633 -12.15 -41.67 0.01
C LEU A 633 -10.64 -41.95 0.11
N GLY A 634 -10.25 -43.08 0.67
CA GLY A 634 -8.85 -43.50 0.75
C GLY A 634 -8.19 -43.71 -0.60
N THR A 635 -8.90 -44.34 -1.53
CA THR A 635 -8.44 -44.48 -2.93
C THR A 635 -8.19 -43.12 -3.58
N ARG A 636 -9.13 -42.17 -3.40
CA ARG A 636 -8.94 -40.79 -3.91
C ARG A 636 -7.76 -40.06 -3.28
N MET A 637 -7.47 -40.29 -2.00
CA MET A 637 -6.29 -39.73 -1.34
C MET A 637 -4.98 -40.29 -1.92
N VAL A 638 -4.95 -41.58 -2.31
CA VAL A 638 -3.78 -42.20 -2.97
C VAL A 638 -3.63 -41.63 -4.38
N GLU A 639 -4.71 -41.61 -5.19
CA GLU A 639 -4.74 -41.06 -6.55
C GLU A 639 -4.33 -39.56 -6.55
N ALA A 640 -4.66 -38.81 -5.54
CA ALA A 640 -4.23 -37.42 -5.36
C ALA A 640 -2.72 -37.29 -5.04
N GLY A 641 -2.02 -38.39 -4.79
CA GLY A 641 -0.59 -38.39 -4.46
C GLY A 641 -0.27 -37.89 -3.07
N LEU A 642 -1.24 -37.90 -2.15
CA LEU A 642 -1.05 -37.37 -0.80
C LEU A 642 -0.19 -38.29 0.10
N THR A 643 -0.13 -39.57 -0.21
CA THR A 643 0.62 -40.58 0.56
C THR A 643 2.10 -40.65 0.19
N ASN A 644 2.54 -39.98 -0.88
CA ASN A 644 3.91 -40.07 -1.42
C ASN A 644 4.47 -38.70 -1.81
N ARG A 645 4.52 -37.75 -0.87
CA ARG A 645 4.87 -36.34 -1.13
C ARG A 645 6.29 -36.12 -1.59
N ASP A 646 7.24 -36.81 -0.98
CA ASP A 646 8.67 -36.54 -1.10
C ASP A 646 9.37 -37.41 -2.12
N LYS A 647 8.63 -38.23 -2.87
CA LYS A 647 9.15 -39.15 -3.85
C LYS A 647 8.68 -38.82 -5.27
N PRO A 648 9.42 -39.22 -6.27
CA PRO A 648 8.98 -39.05 -7.67
C PRO A 648 7.61 -39.72 -7.93
N PRO A 649 6.92 -39.33 -9.01
CA PRO A 649 5.61 -39.89 -9.35
C PRO A 649 5.65 -41.40 -9.35
N LEU A 650 4.68 -42.01 -8.66
CA LEU A 650 4.53 -43.44 -8.47
C LEU A 650 4.37 -44.13 -9.86
N THR A 651 5.01 -45.28 -9.97
CA THR A 651 4.69 -46.22 -11.09
C THR A 651 3.27 -46.79 -10.89
N PRO A 652 2.57 -47.21 -11.93
CA PRO A 652 1.22 -47.80 -11.80
C PRO A 652 1.16 -48.98 -10.81
N GLU A 653 2.27 -49.73 -10.72
CA GLU A 653 2.39 -50.88 -9.80
C GLU A 653 2.52 -50.41 -8.35
N GLU A 654 3.33 -49.38 -8.09
CA GLU A 654 3.43 -48.80 -6.77
C GLU A 654 2.11 -48.18 -6.32
N GLU A 655 1.38 -47.49 -7.23
CA GLU A 655 0.07 -46.90 -6.90
C GLU A 655 -0.93 -47.97 -6.49
N THR A 656 -0.95 -49.13 -7.15
CA THR A 656 -1.81 -50.26 -6.77
C THR A 656 -1.43 -50.80 -5.38
N THR A 657 -0.13 -50.89 -5.04
CA THR A 657 0.34 -51.35 -3.74
C THR A 657 -0.02 -50.36 -2.62
N TYR A 658 0.14 -49.07 -2.84
CA TYR A 658 -0.30 -48.04 -1.86
C TYR A 658 -1.83 -48.04 -1.68
N ARG A 659 -2.61 -48.24 -2.74
CA ARG A 659 -4.07 -48.36 -2.66
C ARG A 659 -4.49 -49.56 -1.83
N LEU A 660 -3.93 -50.74 -2.07
CA LEU A 660 -4.19 -51.93 -1.28
C LEU A 660 -3.81 -51.77 0.19
N SER A 661 -2.66 -51.15 0.43
CA SER A 661 -2.24 -50.83 1.83
C SER A 661 -3.21 -49.89 2.53
N ALA A 662 -3.68 -48.84 1.81
CA ALA A 662 -4.68 -47.89 2.32
C ALA A 662 -6.03 -48.59 2.59
N GLU A 663 -6.51 -49.43 1.70
CA GLU A 663 -7.75 -50.21 1.82
C GLU A 663 -7.71 -51.11 3.06
N ARG A 664 -6.61 -51.83 3.26
CA ARG A 664 -6.40 -52.67 4.46
C ARG A 664 -6.41 -51.91 5.73
N ARG A 665 -5.68 -50.76 5.75
CA ARG A 665 -5.61 -49.88 6.90
C ARG A 665 -6.96 -49.25 7.27
N ILE A 666 -7.73 -48.81 6.27
CA ILE A 666 -9.07 -48.23 6.47
C ILE A 666 -10.02 -49.32 6.99
N THR A 667 -10.00 -50.51 6.42
CA THR A 667 -10.81 -51.66 6.90
C THR A 667 -10.49 -51.97 8.35
N ALA A 668 -9.21 -51.99 8.70
CA ALA A 668 -8.77 -52.18 10.09
C ALA A 668 -9.29 -51.14 11.07
N MET A 669 -9.20 -49.81 10.65
CA MET A 669 -9.76 -48.72 11.46
C MET A 669 -11.29 -48.81 11.61
N CYS A 670 -12.01 -49.27 10.62
CA CYS A 670 -13.47 -49.45 10.67
C CYS A 670 -13.83 -50.62 11.61
N ILE A 671 -13.04 -51.72 11.61
CA ILE A 671 -13.22 -52.81 12.55
C ILE A 671 -13.00 -52.34 13.97
N ASP A 672 -11.90 -51.60 14.24
CA ASP A 672 -11.60 -51.04 15.55
C ASP A 672 -12.70 -50.10 16.06
N ALA A 673 -13.22 -49.22 15.16
CA ALA A 673 -14.34 -48.30 15.44
C ALA A 673 -15.63 -49.07 15.79
N ALA A 674 -15.96 -50.13 15.02
CA ALA A 674 -17.13 -50.97 15.30
C ALA A 674 -17.02 -51.64 16.65
N LEU A 675 -15.83 -52.17 17.00
CA LEU A 675 -15.59 -52.77 18.30
C LEU A 675 -15.67 -51.75 19.46
N THR A 676 -15.24 -50.52 19.22
CA THR A 676 -15.32 -49.45 20.22
C THR A 676 -16.77 -49.02 20.49
N GLU A 677 -17.65 -49.15 19.50
CA GLU A 677 -19.09 -48.89 19.61
C GLU A 677 -19.92 -50.14 19.96
N ASP A 678 -19.26 -51.22 20.38
CA ASP A 678 -19.88 -52.51 20.76
C ASP A 678 -20.67 -53.19 19.63
N ASP A 679 -20.38 -52.85 18.34
CA ASP A 679 -20.97 -53.50 17.14
C ASP A 679 -20.05 -54.60 16.60
N PHE A 680 -20.01 -55.72 17.35
CA PHE A 680 -19.18 -56.87 16.98
C PHE A 680 -19.63 -57.52 15.63
N GLU A 681 -20.92 -57.58 15.34
CA GLU A 681 -21.43 -58.21 14.14
C GLU A 681 -20.92 -57.55 12.85
N THR A 682 -20.88 -56.21 12.86
CA THR A 682 -20.30 -55.44 11.73
C THR A 682 -18.79 -55.68 11.64
N ALA A 683 -18.08 -55.66 12.77
CA ALA A 683 -16.64 -55.91 12.84
C ALA A 683 -16.29 -57.31 12.31
N TYR A 684 -17.02 -58.37 12.77
CA TYR A 684 -16.92 -59.75 12.28
C TYR A 684 -17.12 -59.85 10.76
N SER A 685 -18.21 -59.24 10.26
CA SER A 685 -18.51 -59.23 8.84
C SER A 685 -17.35 -58.65 8.00
N TYR A 686 -16.70 -57.57 8.50
CA TYR A 686 -15.57 -56.95 7.80
C TYR A 686 -14.31 -57.83 7.86
N VAL A 687 -14.04 -58.52 8.98
CA VAL A 687 -12.91 -59.45 9.09
C VAL A 687 -13.07 -60.59 8.09
N VAL A 688 -14.23 -61.26 8.09
CA VAL A 688 -14.44 -62.43 7.24
C VAL A 688 -14.55 -62.07 5.75
N ASN A 689 -15.32 -61.02 5.39
CA ASN A 689 -15.58 -60.72 4.00
C ASN A 689 -14.47 -59.89 3.32
N ARG A 690 -13.66 -59.12 4.09
CA ARG A 690 -12.67 -58.24 3.47
C ARG A 690 -11.23 -58.65 3.77
N LEU A 691 -10.90 -59.03 5.01
CA LEU A 691 -9.52 -59.40 5.35
C LEU A 691 -9.20 -60.86 4.93
N ALA A 692 -10.14 -61.79 5.03
CA ALA A 692 -9.95 -63.20 4.59
C ALA A 692 -9.69 -63.30 3.06
N ASN A 693 -10.38 -62.47 2.28
CA ASN A 693 -10.23 -62.50 0.81
C ASN A 693 -8.93 -61.80 0.30
N ALA A 694 -8.29 -60.99 1.15
CA ALA A 694 -7.04 -60.32 0.82
C ALA A 694 -5.84 -61.27 0.66
N THR A 695 -5.91 -62.50 1.21
CA THR A 695 -4.85 -63.47 1.12
C THR A 695 -4.72 -64.17 -0.23
N THR A 696 -5.78 -64.17 -1.03
CA THR A 696 -5.79 -64.84 -2.33
C THR A 696 -5.13 -64.06 -3.46
N THR A 697 -4.96 -62.76 -3.30
CA THR A 697 -4.39 -61.89 -4.35
C THR A 697 -2.87 -61.67 -4.21
N THR A 698 -2.23 -62.10 -3.13
CA THR A 698 -0.83 -61.75 -2.81
C THR A 698 0.20 -62.83 -3.17
N THR A 699 -0.18 -63.90 -3.89
CA THR A 699 0.75 -64.98 -4.25
C THR A 699 1.74 -64.66 -5.37
N THR A 700 1.75 -63.42 -5.94
CA THR A 700 2.57 -63.14 -7.12
C THR A 700 3.59 -62.03 -6.99
N THR A 701 3.71 -61.31 -5.89
CA THR A 701 4.72 -60.21 -5.77
C THR A 701 5.54 -60.35 -4.49
N THR A 702 6.80 -60.64 -4.65
CA THR A 702 7.84 -60.91 -3.62
C THR A 702 8.33 -59.67 -2.85
N THR A 703 7.68 -58.52 -2.94
CA THR A 703 8.15 -57.24 -2.39
C THR A 703 7.11 -56.49 -1.52
N ALA A 704 6.03 -57.18 -1.11
CA ALA A 704 5.04 -56.54 -0.25
C ALA A 704 5.57 -56.35 1.19
N SER A 705 5.56 -55.12 1.68
CA SER A 705 5.77 -54.81 3.08
C SER A 705 4.77 -55.62 3.97
N PRO A 706 5.18 -56.09 5.17
CA PRO A 706 4.29 -56.87 6.02
C PRO A 706 3.03 -56.06 6.35
N ASP A 707 1.86 -56.72 6.24
CA ASP A 707 0.55 -56.12 6.49
C ASP A 707 0.33 -56.05 8.01
N ASP A 708 0.79 -55.00 8.62
CA ASP A 708 0.70 -54.80 10.09
C ASP A 708 -0.70 -54.45 10.59
N TYR A 709 -1.61 -54.07 9.69
CA TYR A 709 -2.94 -53.59 10.06
C TYR A 709 -4.00 -54.72 10.14
N SER A 710 -4.04 -55.56 9.13
CA SER A 710 -5.11 -56.54 8.99
C SER A 710 -5.09 -57.62 10.09
N TRP A 711 -3.93 -58.16 10.43
CA TRP A 711 -3.84 -59.16 11.46
C TRP A 711 -4.16 -58.63 12.85
N ARG A 712 -3.77 -57.39 13.15
CA ARG A 712 -4.08 -56.69 14.44
C ARG A 712 -5.58 -56.46 14.60
N ALA A 713 -6.25 -55.98 13.55
CA ALA A 713 -7.69 -55.75 13.58
C ALA A 713 -8.45 -57.07 13.75
N ALA A 714 -8.03 -58.15 13.04
CA ALA A 714 -8.61 -59.50 13.19
C ALA A 714 -8.36 -60.07 14.60
N LEU A 715 -7.16 -59.85 15.20
CA LEU A 715 -6.83 -60.25 16.55
C LEU A 715 -7.66 -59.49 17.61
N GLN A 716 -7.84 -58.16 17.41
CA GLN A 716 -8.68 -57.37 18.30
C GLN A 716 -10.15 -57.80 18.23
N ALA A 717 -10.69 -58.06 17.07
CA ALA A 717 -12.02 -58.64 16.91
C ALA A 717 -12.15 -60.00 17.62
N GLY A 718 -11.14 -60.88 17.52
CA GLY A 718 -11.12 -62.16 18.17
C GLY A 718 -10.94 -62.08 19.67
N LYS A 719 -10.29 -61.04 20.21
CA LYS A 719 -10.16 -60.76 21.64
C LYS A 719 -11.37 -60.01 22.25
N TYR A 720 -12.29 -59.54 21.42
CA TYR A 720 -13.44 -58.75 21.88
C TYR A 720 -14.36 -59.60 22.77
N ARG A 721 -14.81 -59.02 23.89
CA ARG A 721 -15.81 -59.62 24.79
C ARG A 721 -17.01 -58.67 24.86
N ARG A 722 -18.22 -59.27 24.80
CA ARG A 722 -19.44 -58.48 24.91
C ARG A 722 -19.48 -57.75 26.26
N THR A 723 -19.88 -56.50 26.23
CA THR A 723 -20.07 -55.66 27.42
C THR A 723 -21.42 -55.94 28.05
N THR A 724 -21.62 -55.53 29.30
CA THR A 724 -22.93 -55.69 30.01
C THR A 724 -24.09 -55.02 29.28
N HIS A 725 -23.83 -54.04 28.39
CA HIS A 725 -24.83 -53.36 27.58
C HIS A 725 -25.29 -54.20 26.37
N THR A 726 -24.44 -55.07 25.87
CA THR A 726 -24.73 -55.95 24.74
C THR A 726 -25.30 -57.29 25.18
N LEU A 727 -25.22 -57.59 26.47
CA LEU A 727 -25.79 -58.81 27.11
C LEU A 727 -27.28 -58.72 27.39
N THR A 728 -27.89 -57.52 27.30
CA THR A 728 -29.38 -57.38 27.45
C THR A 728 -30.09 -57.73 26.14
N PRO A 729 -30.95 -58.74 26.12
CA PRO A 729 -31.63 -59.10 24.88
C PRO A 729 -32.65 -58.05 24.50
N HIS A 730 -32.30 -57.17 23.56
CA HIS A 730 -33.27 -56.39 22.83
C HIS A 730 -33.94 -57.29 21.79
N TYR A 731 -35.07 -57.85 22.17
CA TYR A 731 -36.00 -58.52 21.25
C TYR A 731 -36.55 -57.47 20.26
N HIS A 732 -35.83 -57.20 19.16
CA HIS A 732 -36.40 -56.63 17.98
C HIS A 732 -36.73 -57.71 16.93
N HIS A 733 -38.01 -58.05 16.81
CA HIS A 733 -38.54 -58.84 15.71
C HIS A 733 -38.25 -58.11 14.38
N HIS A 734 -37.22 -58.53 13.72
CA HIS A 734 -37.10 -58.28 12.29
C HIS A 734 -37.43 -59.53 11.53
N HIS A 735 -38.56 -59.50 10.82
CA HIS A 735 -38.89 -60.49 9.83
C HIS A 735 -37.87 -60.50 8.72
N HIS A 736 -36.97 -61.44 8.73
CA HIS A 736 -36.10 -61.72 7.57
C HIS A 736 -36.82 -62.56 6.54
N HIS A 737 -37.05 -61.96 5.40
CA HIS A 737 -37.37 -62.67 4.16
C HIS A 737 -36.27 -63.67 3.81
N ARG A 738 -36.70 -64.90 3.73
CA ARG A 738 -35.93 -66.07 3.35
C ARG A 738 -35.57 -65.94 1.81
N SER A 739 -34.36 -65.56 1.53
CA SER A 739 -33.77 -65.70 0.19
C SER A 739 -32.84 -66.90 0.21
N GLY A 740 -33.18 -67.95 -0.48
CA GLY A 740 -32.38 -69.17 -0.58
C GLY A 740 -31.06 -68.91 -1.30
N GLY A 741 -29.95 -69.26 -0.71
CA GLY A 741 -28.63 -69.41 -1.29
C GLY A 741 -27.94 -70.62 -0.68
N VAL A 742 -27.79 -71.60 -1.49
CA VAL A 742 -27.04 -72.87 -1.21
C VAL A 742 -25.57 -72.53 -1.02
N GLY A 743 -24.99 -72.92 0.10
CA GLY A 743 -23.52 -72.87 0.29
C GLY A 743 -23.05 -73.08 1.73
N GLY A 744 -22.61 -74.30 2.03
CA GLY A 744 -21.62 -74.55 3.07
C GLY A 744 -22.12 -74.59 4.54
N GLY A 745 -22.39 -75.78 5.06
CA GLY A 745 -22.84 -75.99 6.46
C GLY A 745 -21.93 -75.41 7.53
N SER A 746 -22.51 -74.61 8.37
CA SER A 746 -22.11 -74.48 9.77
C SER A 746 -23.39 -74.63 10.57
N LEU A 747 -23.45 -75.58 11.41
CA LEU A 747 -24.47 -75.80 12.47
C LEU A 747 -24.31 -74.63 13.48
N SER A 748 -24.89 -73.54 13.21
CA SER A 748 -24.90 -72.40 14.14
C SER A 748 -25.79 -72.79 15.32
N SER A 749 -25.17 -72.88 16.53
CA SER A 749 -25.86 -73.06 17.81
C SER A 749 -26.93 -71.99 18.02
N ALA A 750 -28.05 -72.42 18.61
CA ALA A 750 -29.14 -71.49 18.95
C ALA A 750 -28.75 -70.49 20.10
N ASN A 751 -27.64 -70.75 20.83
CA ASN A 751 -27.15 -69.91 21.87
C ASN A 751 -26.32 -68.71 21.33
N PRO A 752 -26.76 -67.49 21.59
CA PRO A 752 -26.05 -66.33 21.10
C PRO A 752 -24.62 -66.17 21.64
N GLU A 753 -24.29 -66.73 22.81
CA GLU A 753 -22.95 -66.70 23.35
C GLU A 753 -21.99 -67.69 22.67
N VAL A 754 -22.46 -68.92 22.39
CA VAL A 754 -21.71 -69.90 21.64
C VAL A 754 -21.41 -69.39 20.26
N ARG A 755 -22.43 -68.82 19.56
CA ARG A 755 -22.25 -68.21 18.26
C ARG A 755 -21.26 -67.07 18.26
N HIS A 756 -21.30 -66.21 19.29
CA HIS A 756 -20.32 -65.13 19.40
C HIS A 756 -18.90 -65.64 19.57
N GLN A 757 -18.73 -66.73 20.37
CA GLN A 757 -17.42 -67.37 20.59
C GLN A 757 -16.91 -68.04 19.30
N GLU A 758 -17.78 -68.69 18.51
CA GLU A 758 -17.44 -69.24 17.20
C GLU A 758 -16.97 -68.12 16.24
N GLN A 759 -17.67 -66.99 16.22
CA GLN A 759 -17.28 -65.83 15.40
C GLN A 759 -15.94 -65.23 15.84
N ARG A 760 -15.63 -65.18 17.15
CA ARG A 760 -14.34 -64.77 17.66
C ARG A 760 -13.21 -65.70 17.19
N ILE A 761 -13.43 -67.04 17.26
CA ILE A 761 -12.46 -68.04 16.80
C ILE A 761 -12.21 -67.89 15.32
N GLU A 762 -13.24 -67.63 14.50
CA GLU A 762 -13.09 -67.37 13.07
C GLU A 762 -12.27 -66.08 12.77
N CYS A 763 -12.46 -65.01 13.56
CA CYS A 763 -11.61 -63.83 13.52
C CYS A 763 -10.15 -64.16 13.86
N LEU A 764 -9.89 -64.95 14.89
CA LEU A 764 -8.54 -65.40 15.29
C LEU A 764 -7.91 -66.29 14.22
N ALA A 765 -8.69 -67.18 13.60
CA ALA A 765 -8.24 -68.00 12.46
C ALA A 765 -7.83 -67.13 11.26
N THR A 766 -8.59 -66.04 11.00
CA THR A 766 -8.24 -65.07 9.95
C THR A 766 -6.96 -64.30 10.33
N ALA A 767 -6.79 -63.94 11.63
CA ALA A 767 -5.57 -63.30 12.12
C ALA A 767 -4.34 -64.21 11.91
N LEU A 768 -4.46 -65.51 12.20
CA LEU A 768 -3.38 -66.50 11.99
C LEU A 768 -2.95 -66.65 10.54
N ARG A 769 -3.90 -66.52 9.59
CA ARG A 769 -3.60 -66.59 8.13
C ARG A 769 -2.84 -65.38 7.64
N VAL A 770 -3.05 -64.20 8.21
CA VAL A 770 -2.50 -62.91 7.72
C VAL A 770 -1.27 -62.47 8.49
N ALA A 771 -1.08 -62.93 9.72
CA ALA A 771 -0.06 -62.45 10.63
C ALA A 771 1.38 -62.82 10.23
N PRO A 772 2.36 -61.96 10.48
CA PRO A 772 3.77 -62.30 10.29
C PRO A 772 4.28 -63.28 11.35
N ALA A 773 5.30 -64.06 11.02
CA ALA A 773 5.85 -65.16 11.86
C ALA A 773 6.18 -64.75 13.33
N PRO A 774 6.71 -63.54 13.62
CA PRO A 774 7.04 -63.16 15.04
C PRO A 774 5.81 -63.02 15.91
N THR A 775 4.62 -62.76 15.37
CA THR A 775 3.40 -62.44 16.15
C THR A 775 2.47 -63.65 16.29
N LEU A 776 2.79 -64.79 15.62
CA LEU A 776 1.97 -66.00 15.63
C LEU A 776 1.78 -66.60 17.02
N GLN A 777 2.77 -66.52 17.93
CA GLN A 777 2.69 -67.07 19.26
C GLN A 777 1.58 -66.38 20.09
N GLU A 778 1.45 -65.04 19.98
CA GLU A 778 0.39 -64.30 20.68
C GLU A 778 -1.00 -64.70 20.19
N ILE A 779 -1.14 -64.83 18.85
CA ILE A 779 -2.42 -65.17 18.25
C ILE A 779 -2.81 -66.60 18.57
N VAL A 780 -1.86 -67.54 18.52
CA VAL A 780 -2.12 -68.98 18.91
C VAL A 780 -2.54 -69.07 20.36
N ASN A 781 -1.90 -68.30 21.26
CA ASN A 781 -2.32 -68.26 22.66
C ASN A 781 -3.73 -67.69 22.85
N ALA A 782 -4.10 -66.64 22.08
CA ALA A 782 -5.47 -66.10 22.12
C ALA A 782 -6.48 -67.08 21.54
N PHE A 783 -6.10 -67.77 20.44
CA PHE A 783 -6.93 -68.80 19.77
C PHE A 783 -7.23 -69.98 20.69
N ARG A 784 -6.22 -70.56 21.34
CA ARG A 784 -6.38 -71.63 22.34
C ARG A 784 -7.30 -71.25 23.50
N ARG A 785 -7.12 -70.06 24.05
CA ARG A 785 -8.02 -69.56 25.11
C ARG A 785 -9.46 -69.43 24.66
N ALA A 786 -9.67 -69.00 23.42
CA ALA A 786 -11.01 -68.86 22.83
C ALA A 786 -11.63 -70.29 22.57
N GLU A 787 -10.83 -71.28 22.17
CA GLU A 787 -11.28 -72.71 22.05
C GLU A 787 -11.65 -73.26 23.42
N GLU A 788 -10.82 -73.10 24.49
CA GLU A 788 -11.11 -73.49 25.82
C GLU A 788 -12.39 -72.84 26.38
N GLU A 789 -12.60 -71.53 26.09
CA GLU A 789 -13.84 -70.83 26.46
C GLU A 789 -15.07 -71.41 25.68
N LEU A 790 -14.91 -71.78 24.43
CA LEU A 790 -15.97 -72.39 23.63
C LEU A 790 -16.37 -73.78 24.19
N GLU A 791 -15.37 -74.59 24.48
CA GLU A 791 -15.63 -75.93 25.11
C GLU A 791 -16.40 -75.83 26.39
N VAL A 792 -16.10 -74.83 27.27
CA VAL A 792 -16.83 -74.60 28.49
C VAL A 792 -18.27 -74.18 28.23
N LEU A 793 -18.50 -73.28 27.30
CA LEU A 793 -19.83 -72.79 26.92
C LEU A 793 -20.71 -73.87 26.28
N VAL A 794 -20.12 -74.72 25.45
CA VAL A 794 -20.83 -75.82 24.78
C VAL A 794 -21.22 -76.86 25.91
N ARG A 795 -20.29 -77.22 26.82
CA ARG A 795 -20.60 -78.05 27.95
C ARG A 795 -21.71 -77.50 28.84
N GLU A 796 -21.69 -76.17 29.10
CA GLU A 796 -22.75 -75.53 29.89
C GLU A 796 -24.08 -75.54 29.18
N GLU A 797 -24.06 -75.52 27.82
CA GLU A 797 -25.26 -75.61 26.97
C GLU A 797 -25.79 -77.00 26.93
N ASP A 798 -24.91 -78.05 26.81
CA ASP A 798 -25.27 -79.48 26.89
C ASP A 798 -25.85 -79.79 28.29
N GLU A 799 -25.22 -79.29 29.38
CA GLU A 799 -25.77 -79.45 30.74
C GLU A 799 -27.14 -78.79 30.93
N ARG A 800 -27.38 -77.60 30.30
CA ARG A 800 -28.67 -76.95 30.30
C ARG A 800 -29.75 -77.61 29.46
N GLU A 801 -29.36 -78.19 28.30
CA GLU A 801 -30.26 -79.05 27.52
C GLU A 801 -30.60 -80.34 28.26
N ASP A 802 -29.63 -81.00 28.86
CA ASP A 802 -29.85 -82.18 29.69
C ASP A 802 -30.75 -81.88 30.90
N GLU A 803 -30.56 -80.73 31.59
CA GLU A 803 -31.44 -80.28 32.68
C GLU A 803 -32.88 -79.98 32.17
N TRP A 804 -32.99 -79.42 30.94
CA TRP A 804 -34.28 -79.05 30.30
C TRP A 804 -35.01 -80.34 29.87
N ASP A 805 -34.29 -81.33 29.33
CA ASP A 805 -34.83 -82.67 29.02
C ASP A 805 -35.21 -83.47 30.25
N ALA A 806 -34.39 -83.42 31.26
CA ALA A 806 -34.72 -84.04 32.57
C ALA A 806 -35.97 -83.41 33.20
N ARG A 807 -36.15 -82.11 33.14
CA ARG A 807 -37.41 -81.44 33.57
C ARG A 807 -38.58 -81.78 32.67
N GLY A 808 -38.38 -82.05 31.45
CA GLY A 808 -39.39 -82.46 30.40
C GLY A 808 -39.84 -83.89 30.72
N ASP A 809 -38.97 -84.79 31.12
CA ASP A 809 -39.27 -86.15 31.50
C ASP A 809 -39.94 -86.23 32.86
N ASP A 810 -39.57 -85.39 33.85
CA ASP A 810 -40.26 -85.26 35.15
C ASP A 810 -41.72 -84.74 34.97
N LEU A 811 -41.97 -83.89 33.99
CA LEU A 811 -43.33 -83.47 33.65
C LEU A 811 -44.12 -84.53 32.93
N ARG A 812 -43.54 -85.50 32.25
CA ARG A 812 -44.22 -86.66 31.61
C ARG A 812 -44.46 -87.85 32.59
N GLY A 813 -43.73 -87.97 33.65
CA GLY A 813 -43.82 -89.06 34.71
C GLY A 813 -44.78 -88.77 35.83
N GLY A 814 -45.30 -87.65 35.99
CA GLY A 814 -46.20 -87.20 37.09
C GLY A 814 -47.65 -87.47 36.83
N ASN A 815 -48.18 -88.54 37.47
CA ASN A 815 -49.54 -88.97 37.55
C ASN A 815 -50.54 -87.79 37.79
N ILE A 816 -51.51 -87.64 36.96
CA ILE A 816 -52.62 -86.73 37.23
C ILE A 816 -53.58 -87.44 38.19
N PHE A 817 -53.48 -87.27 39.46
CA PHE A 817 -54.54 -87.31 40.48
C PHE A 817 -53.92 -87.03 41.88
N ALA A 818 -54.27 -85.94 42.40
CA ALA A 818 -54.67 -85.53 43.73
C ALA A 818 -54.26 -84.17 44.24
N HIS A 819 -55.22 -83.55 44.67
CA HIS A 819 -55.43 -82.61 45.79
C HIS A 819 -55.07 -81.08 45.55
N ASN A 820 -56.20 -80.49 45.24
CA ASN A 820 -56.81 -79.25 45.90
C ASN A 820 -55.99 -78.52 46.99
N LEU A 821 -56.12 -77.26 46.82
CA LEU A 821 -56.39 -76.21 47.78
C LEU A 821 -55.30 -75.11 47.93
N THR A 822 -55.78 -74.01 47.58
CA THR A 822 -55.50 -72.61 48.05
C THR A 822 -54.16 -71.99 47.63
N THR A 823 -54.10 -71.03 46.87
CA THR A 823 -54.48 -69.62 47.09
C THR A 823 -54.13 -68.84 45.82
N THR A 824 -55.09 -68.03 45.38
CA THR A 824 -55.08 -66.87 44.53
C THR A 824 -53.74 -66.26 44.18
N THR A 825 -53.43 -66.26 42.94
CA THR A 825 -53.09 -65.05 42.20
C THR A 825 -53.17 -65.33 40.69
N THR A 826 -53.98 -64.50 40.05
CA THR A 826 -54.31 -64.47 38.66
C THR A 826 -53.11 -64.32 37.70
N ALA A 827 -52.87 -65.34 36.93
CA ALA A 827 -52.11 -65.19 35.69
C ALA A 827 -52.98 -65.44 34.51
N LYS A 828 -53.09 -64.42 33.62
CA LYS A 828 -53.89 -64.40 32.45
C LYS A 828 -53.23 -65.24 31.34
N MET A 829 -53.99 -66.21 30.86
CA MET A 829 -53.67 -67.02 29.65
C MET A 829 -53.74 -66.18 28.40
N PRO A 830 -52.88 -66.42 27.39
CA PRO A 830 -53.05 -65.76 26.09
C PRO A 830 -53.86 -66.65 25.15
N GLY A 831 -54.92 -66.11 24.55
CA GLY A 831 -55.66 -66.70 23.45
C GLY A 831 -57.16 -66.42 23.52
N GLY A 832 -57.58 -65.44 22.91
CA GLY A 832 -58.99 -65.13 22.72
C GLY A 832 -59.24 -63.97 21.75
N PHE A 833 -59.85 -64.26 20.64
CA PHE A 833 -60.27 -63.33 19.62
C PHE A 833 -61.23 -62.32 20.21
N ALA A 834 -61.11 -61.01 19.81
CA ALA A 834 -62.15 -60.02 19.98
C ALA A 834 -62.24 -59.14 18.77
N VAL A 835 -63.45 -59.01 18.26
CA VAL A 835 -63.97 -58.28 17.11
C VAL A 835 -64.17 -56.82 17.52
N PRO A 836 -64.15 -55.86 16.56
CA PRO A 836 -63.97 -54.45 16.80
C PRO A 836 -65.29 -53.72 17.04
N GLY A 837 -65.20 -52.58 17.71
CA GLY A 837 -66.29 -51.65 17.77
C GLY A 837 -66.15 -50.46 18.65
N TYR A 838 -66.07 -49.30 18.05
CA TYR A 838 -66.50 -47.98 18.52
C TYR A 838 -65.76 -47.17 19.52
N SER A 839 -65.24 -46.06 18.96
CA SER A 839 -64.91 -44.81 19.67
C SER A 839 -66.22 -44.21 20.28
N PRO A 840 -66.24 -43.28 21.23
CA PRO A 840 -65.81 -41.91 20.90
C PRO A 840 -65.11 -41.08 22.05
N ALA A 841 -64.33 -40.19 21.57
CA ALA A 841 -64.27 -38.72 21.79
C ALA A 841 -64.20 -38.08 23.20
N ARG A 842 -63.34 -37.13 23.22
CA ARG A 842 -63.34 -35.81 23.93
C ARG A 842 -62.94 -35.82 25.41
N SER A 843 -62.13 -34.98 25.80
CA SER A 843 -61.84 -33.56 25.75
C SER A 843 -60.91 -33.27 26.91
N SER A 844 -59.91 -32.55 26.65
CA SER A 844 -59.66 -31.15 26.92
C SER A 844 -59.09 -30.78 28.27
N LEU A 845 -58.10 -29.99 28.12
CA LEU A 845 -57.76 -28.79 28.88
C LEU A 845 -56.89 -28.96 30.11
N SER A 846 -55.75 -28.38 29.88
CA SER A 846 -55.20 -27.13 30.41
C SER A 846 -54.55 -27.24 31.76
N ALA A 847 -53.36 -26.86 31.68
CA ALA A 847 -52.79 -25.59 32.06
C ALA A 847 -52.31 -25.43 33.48
N HIS A 848 -51.20 -24.94 33.50
CA HIS A 848 -50.63 -23.93 34.44
C HIS A 848 -49.88 -24.34 35.69
N HIS A 849 -48.77 -23.85 35.63
CA HIS A 849 -48.13 -22.92 36.57
C HIS A 849 -47.34 -23.48 37.75
N ASN A 850 -46.11 -23.17 37.61
CA ASN A 850 -45.39 -22.15 38.38
C ASN A 850 -44.83 -22.52 39.76
N LYS A 851 -43.60 -22.22 39.78
CA LYS A 851 -42.87 -21.45 40.82
C LYS A 851 -42.39 -22.19 42.08
N THR A 852 -41.14 -22.04 42.16
CA THR A 852 -40.39 -21.32 43.17
C THR A 852 -39.95 -22.08 44.38
N SER A 853 -38.70 -21.95 44.49
CA SER A 853 -37.96 -21.44 45.66
C SER A 853 -37.54 -22.44 46.65
N SER A 854 -36.32 -22.38 46.76
CA SER A 854 -35.47 -21.83 47.82
C SER A 854 -35.02 -22.81 48.88
N SER A 855 -33.81 -22.64 48.95
CA SER A 855 -32.99 -22.33 50.14
C SER A 855 -32.46 -23.47 50.90
N ALA A 856 -31.21 -23.35 50.97
CA ALA A 856 -30.35 -23.06 52.10
C ALA A 856 -29.91 -24.29 52.84
N ALA A 857 -28.77 -24.40 52.97
CA ALA A 857 -27.74 -23.94 53.82
C ALA A 857 -26.93 -25.06 54.41
N ALA A 858 -25.73 -24.80 54.38
CA ALA A 858 -24.69 -24.84 55.40
C ALA A 858 -24.20 -26.23 55.76
N ALA A 859 -23.01 -26.44 56.00
CA ALA A 859 -21.82 -25.73 56.36
C ALA A 859 -20.66 -26.69 56.56
N ALA A 860 -19.53 -26.15 56.34
CA ALA A 860 -18.31 -26.24 57.12
C ALA A 860 -17.64 -27.63 57.17
N GLY A 861 -16.44 -27.67 56.96
CA GLY A 861 -15.25 -26.98 57.37
C GLY A 861 -14.04 -27.74 56.93
N ARG A 862 -13.08 -26.97 56.50
CA ARG A 862 -11.75 -26.87 57.16
C ARG A 862 -11.00 -28.22 57.36
N THR A 863 -9.78 -28.31 56.94
CA THR A 863 -8.57 -27.50 57.08
C THR A 863 -7.40 -28.21 56.39
N THR A 864 -6.61 -27.42 55.68
CA THR A 864 -5.16 -27.20 55.90
C THR A 864 -4.23 -28.42 55.79
N THR A 865 -3.20 -28.33 55.12
CA THR A 865 -1.97 -27.57 54.99
C THR A 865 -0.93 -28.45 54.33
N ALA A 866 -0.31 -27.90 53.43
CA ALA A 866 1.06 -27.39 53.40
C ALA A 866 2.16 -28.42 53.14
N ALA A 867 2.78 -28.14 52.08
CA ALA A 867 4.17 -27.70 51.93
C ALA A 867 5.25 -28.79 51.97
N ALA A 868 5.98 -28.62 50.95
CA ALA A 868 7.41 -28.37 50.90
C ALA A 868 8.34 -29.51 50.50
N THR A 869 8.90 -29.24 49.37
CA THR A 869 10.36 -29.16 49.11
C THR A 869 11.26 -30.38 49.32
N ARG A 870 12.01 -30.48 48.27
CA ARG A 870 13.48 -30.69 48.14
C ARG A 870 13.96 -31.99 47.52
N ARG A 871 14.60 -31.74 46.37
CA ARG A 871 15.99 -32.07 45.98
C ARG A 871 16.56 -33.46 46.29
N GLY A 872 17.11 -34.02 45.25
CA GLY A 872 18.40 -34.67 45.38
C GLY A 872 18.61 -35.85 44.48
N ALA A 873 19.32 -35.61 43.43
CA ALA A 873 20.50 -36.30 42.93
C ALA A 873 20.64 -37.83 43.08
N GLY A 874 20.87 -38.45 41.95
CA GLY A 874 21.97 -39.36 41.79
C GLY A 874 21.67 -40.86 41.98
N GLY A 875 22.07 -41.62 40.99
CA GLY A 875 22.37 -42.99 41.22
C GLY A 875 21.97 -43.97 40.13
N VAL A 876 22.95 -44.33 39.43
CA VAL A 876 23.12 -45.35 38.41
C VAL A 876 22.79 -46.77 38.95
N VAL A 877 22.39 -47.67 38.01
CA VAL A 877 22.58 -49.12 37.89
C VAL A 877 21.44 -50.02 38.23
N ALA A 878 21.19 -50.82 37.24
CA ALA A 878 20.97 -52.25 37.14
C ALA A 878 19.61 -52.76 36.73
N ALA A 879 19.77 -53.55 35.70
CA ALA A 879 18.86 -54.46 35.08
C ALA A 879 17.91 -55.23 36.03
N GLY A 880 16.68 -55.32 35.59
CA GLY A 880 15.71 -56.24 36.13
C GLY A 880 14.61 -56.45 35.13
N ASP A 881 14.63 -57.62 34.53
CA ASP A 881 13.55 -58.16 33.71
C ASP A 881 12.25 -58.13 34.50
N ALA A 882 11.25 -57.48 33.98
CA ALA A 882 9.86 -57.73 34.30
C ALA A 882 9.06 -57.67 33.01
N ASP A 883 8.69 -58.79 32.53
CA ASP A 883 7.62 -58.99 31.53
C ASP A 883 6.33 -58.36 32.08
N GLU A 884 6.05 -57.14 31.65
CA GLU A 884 4.68 -56.64 31.69
C GLU A 884 4.06 -56.89 30.33
N ASP A 885 3.07 -57.76 30.27
CA ASP A 885 2.14 -57.98 29.17
C ASP A 885 1.50 -56.63 28.79
N ALA A 886 2.18 -55.87 27.94
CA ALA A 886 1.59 -54.70 27.33
C ALA A 886 0.51 -55.15 26.37
N ALA A 887 -0.73 -54.93 26.70
CA ALA A 887 -1.85 -55.09 25.81
C ALA A 887 -1.56 -54.39 24.46
N PRO A 888 -1.84 -55.02 23.32
CA PRO A 888 -1.57 -54.43 22.01
C PRO A 888 -2.32 -53.09 21.88
N MET A 889 -1.57 -52.04 21.57
CA MET A 889 -2.14 -50.70 21.42
C MET A 889 -3.23 -50.68 20.36
N SER A 890 -4.36 -50.05 20.66
CA SER A 890 -5.44 -49.83 19.68
C SER A 890 -4.95 -49.07 18.43
N LEU A 891 -5.53 -49.39 17.29
CA LEU A 891 -5.26 -48.67 16.04
C LEU A 891 -5.59 -47.15 16.14
N PHE A 892 -6.50 -46.78 17.05
CA PHE A 892 -6.77 -45.37 17.37
C PHE A 892 -5.62 -44.73 18.15
N ASP A 893 -4.95 -45.44 19.01
CA ASP A 893 -3.75 -44.95 19.71
C ASP A 893 -2.59 -44.78 18.74
N LEU A 894 -2.45 -45.67 17.75
CA LEU A 894 -1.47 -45.53 16.68
C LEU A 894 -1.77 -44.32 15.80
N SER A 895 -3.05 -44.05 15.49
CA SER A 895 -3.47 -42.85 14.73
C SER A 895 -3.27 -41.58 15.54
N ARG A 896 -3.51 -41.61 16.88
CA ARG A 896 -3.19 -40.49 17.80
C ARG A 896 -1.69 -40.21 17.89
N ALA A 897 -0.85 -41.22 17.93
CA ALA A 897 0.60 -41.08 17.95
C ALA A 897 1.10 -40.43 16.67
N SER A 898 0.53 -40.78 15.50
CA SER A 898 0.88 -40.13 14.21
C SER A 898 0.44 -38.69 14.09
N VAL A 899 -0.73 -38.33 14.66
CA VAL A 899 -1.20 -36.93 14.71
C VAL A 899 -0.32 -36.08 15.64
N LEU A 900 0.10 -36.62 16.78
CA LEU A 900 1.01 -35.93 17.71
C LEU A 900 2.41 -35.72 17.11
N SER A 901 2.91 -36.70 16.31
CA SER A 901 4.17 -36.54 15.59
C SER A 901 4.08 -35.47 14.46
N ALA A 902 2.91 -35.38 13.79
CA ALA A 902 2.63 -34.34 12.80
C ALA A 902 2.63 -32.93 13.42
N GLN A 903 2.05 -32.77 14.61
CA GLN A 903 2.07 -31.50 15.33
C GLN A 903 3.49 -31.06 15.73
N ARG A 904 4.35 -32.01 16.13
CA ARG A 904 5.76 -31.74 16.42
C ARG A 904 6.52 -31.31 15.16
N ASN A 905 6.25 -31.91 14.01
CA ASN A 905 6.90 -31.56 12.75
C ASN A 905 6.43 -30.19 12.20
N LEU A 906 5.17 -29.81 12.40
CA LEU A 906 4.66 -28.49 12.10
C LEU A 906 5.28 -27.40 12.98
N SER A 907 5.51 -27.71 14.26
CA SER A 907 6.20 -26.80 15.19
C SER A 907 7.69 -26.62 14.81
N ALA A 908 8.33 -27.67 14.32
CA ALA A 908 9.72 -27.63 13.84
C ALA A 908 9.85 -26.83 12.55
N LEU A 909 8.88 -26.92 11.61
CA LEU A 909 8.87 -26.13 10.37
C LEU A 909 8.64 -24.64 10.64
N SER A 910 7.80 -24.27 11.61
CA SER A 910 7.62 -22.88 12.03
C SER A 910 8.87 -22.31 12.73
N GLY A 911 9.66 -23.15 13.37
CA GLY A 911 10.98 -22.81 13.93
C GLY A 911 12.03 -22.55 12.87
N LEU A 912 12.04 -23.35 11.80
CA LEU A 912 12.95 -23.19 10.65
C LEU A 912 12.66 -21.93 9.83
N GLN A 913 11.40 -21.54 9.65
CA GLN A 913 11.05 -20.27 9.00
C GLN A 913 11.51 -19.04 9.81
N ARG A 914 11.55 -19.12 11.13
CA ARG A 914 12.11 -18.04 11.97
C ARG A 914 13.64 -17.99 11.92
N SER A 915 14.33 -19.11 11.76
CA SER A 915 15.79 -19.15 11.67
C SER A 915 16.32 -18.65 10.31
N THR A 916 15.57 -18.85 9.23
CA THR A 916 15.97 -18.33 7.90
C THR A 916 15.75 -16.82 7.76
N ALA A 917 14.81 -16.23 8.51
CA ALA A 917 14.64 -14.78 8.58
C ALA A 917 15.72 -14.07 9.40
N ALA A 918 16.32 -14.76 10.38
CA ALA A 918 17.42 -14.23 11.20
C ALA A 918 18.78 -14.33 10.49
N ALA A 919 18.96 -15.23 9.53
CA ALA A 919 20.22 -15.41 8.79
C ALA A 919 20.41 -14.40 7.63
N ALA A 920 19.35 -13.69 7.22
CA ALA A 920 19.43 -12.66 6.18
C ALA A 920 19.86 -11.27 6.67
N GLY A 921 20.08 -11.09 7.97
CA GLY A 921 20.40 -9.80 8.62
C GLY A 921 21.89 -9.60 8.98
N LEU A 922 22.80 -10.52 8.71
CA LEU A 922 24.20 -10.43 9.10
C LEU A 922 25.14 -10.51 7.88
N GLY A 923 25.17 -9.43 7.10
CA GLY A 923 26.07 -9.29 5.97
C GLY A 923 26.47 -7.85 5.67
N ARG A 924 26.87 -7.09 6.70
CA ARG A 924 27.64 -5.84 6.51
C ARG A 924 28.37 -5.48 7.81
N LEU A 925 29.57 -5.91 7.92
CA LEU A 925 30.60 -5.29 8.76
C LEU A 925 31.97 -5.75 8.27
N ALA A 926 32.71 -4.80 7.84
CA ALA A 926 34.12 -4.52 8.10
C ALA A 926 34.80 -3.88 6.90
N VAL A 927 35.09 -2.59 7.00
CA VAL A 927 36.41 -2.07 6.66
C VAL A 927 36.76 -1.04 7.72
N VAL A 928 37.89 -1.30 8.33
CA VAL A 928 38.62 -0.59 9.35
C VAL A 928 39.25 0.69 8.79
N GLY A 929 39.25 1.78 9.56
CA GLY A 929 40.05 2.97 9.33
C GLY A 929 40.27 3.73 10.64
N VAL A 930 41.45 3.60 11.11
CA VAL A 930 42.16 4.12 12.29
C VAL A 930 42.27 5.65 12.31
N GLY A 931 42.26 6.23 13.53
CA GLY A 931 42.93 7.49 13.88
C GLY A 931 42.05 8.53 14.53
N GLY A 932 42.05 8.70 15.83
CA GLY A 932 42.95 9.61 16.59
C GLY A 932 42.16 10.71 17.23
N GLY A 933 42.02 10.69 18.56
CA GLY A 933 42.47 11.69 19.48
C GLY A 933 41.58 12.87 19.88
N GLY A 934 41.30 12.97 21.16
CA GLY A 934 41.31 14.22 21.94
C GLY A 934 39.94 14.82 22.26
N ASP A 935 39.42 14.60 23.38
CA ASP A 935 39.53 15.17 24.73
C ASP A 935 38.76 16.44 25.03
N ASN A 936 37.99 16.36 26.12
CA ASN A 936 37.55 17.41 27.09
C ASN A 936 36.54 18.49 26.65
N GLY A 937 35.44 18.57 27.35
CA GLY A 937 35.24 19.21 28.62
C GLY A 937 33.95 19.95 28.72
N ASN A 938 33.08 19.52 29.59
CA ASN A 938 32.47 20.19 30.73
C ASN A 938 31.60 21.46 30.62
N ALA A 939 30.47 21.31 31.28
CA ALA A 939 29.74 22.33 32.09
C ALA A 939 28.79 23.28 31.33
N GLY A 940 27.53 23.27 31.67
CA GLY A 940 26.91 23.77 32.80
C GLY A 940 25.86 24.81 32.47
N GLY A 941 24.66 24.64 32.99
CA GLY A 941 23.97 25.73 33.62
C GLY A 941 22.70 26.31 32.99
N SER A 942 21.59 25.82 33.47
CA SER A 942 20.48 26.61 34.06
C SER A 942 19.78 27.70 33.25
N GLY A 943 18.47 27.55 33.10
CA GLY A 943 17.56 28.37 33.89
C GLY A 943 16.63 29.21 33.06
N GLY A 944 15.33 29.15 33.34
CA GLY A 944 14.44 30.29 33.21
C GLY A 944 13.15 30.08 32.39
N ARG A 945 12.13 29.71 33.08
CA ARG A 945 10.69 29.94 33.08
C ARG A 945 10.23 31.28 32.51
N SER A 946 9.09 31.25 31.84
CA SER A 946 7.78 31.93 32.11
C SER A 946 7.00 31.97 30.80
N SER A 947 5.88 31.35 30.65
CA SER A 947 4.48 31.57 31.06
C SER A 947 3.85 32.89 30.63
N LEU A 948 2.58 32.72 30.16
CA LEU A 948 1.47 33.69 29.99
C LEU A 948 1.22 34.05 28.51
N ASP A 949 0.06 34.14 27.98
CA ASP A 949 -1.32 33.83 28.35
C ASP A 949 -2.19 33.86 27.08
N MET A 950 -3.22 33.07 27.01
CA MET A 950 -4.40 33.27 26.16
C MET A 950 -5.27 34.39 26.72
N PRO A 951 -6.31 34.97 26.10
CA PRO A 951 -7.47 34.31 25.56
C PRO A 951 -8.27 35.08 24.45
N PRO A 952 -9.59 34.79 24.32
CA PRO A 952 -10.26 34.47 23.06
C PRO A 952 -11.37 35.49 22.70
N LEU A 953 -12.27 35.10 21.80
CA LEU A 953 -13.67 35.54 21.56
C LEU A 953 -13.90 35.82 20.06
N SER A 954 -14.84 35.39 19.44
CA SER A 954 -16.24 34.97 19.47
C SER A 954 -16.89 35.39 18.14
N ALA A 955 -17.52 34.52 17.47
CA ALA A 955 -18.95 34.30 17.35
C ALA A 955 -19.69 35.08 16.27
N SER A 956 -20.65 34.39 15.73
CA SER A 956 -21.90 34.78 15.07
C SER A 956 -21.80 34.96 13.54
N GLY A 957 -22.70 34.42 12.77
CA GLY A 957 -23.97 33.78 12.92
C GLY A 957 -24.72 33.87 11.60
N SER A 958 -25.52 32.87 11.35
CA SER A 958 -26.86 32.87 10.72
C SER A 958 -26.97 33.44 9.28
N THR A 959 -27.79 32.91 8.41
CA THR A 959 -29.13 32.35 8.36
C THR A 959 -29.44 31.88 6.92
N ALA A 960 -30.03 30.74 6.75
CA ALA A 960 -31.42 30.48 6.27
C ALA A 960 -31.69 30.83 4.81
N SER A 961 -32.31 30.02 4.04
CA SER A 961 -33.66 29.50 3.85
C SER A 961 -33.75 29.04 2.42
N ALA A 962 -34.42 28.09 2.00
CA ALA A 962 -35.64 27.42 2.13
C ALA A 962 -36.17 26.96 0.76
N ALA A 963 -36.89 25.88 0.81
CA ALA A 963 -38.05 25.48 0.01
C ALA A 963 -37.81 25.06 -1.44
N GLY A 964 -38.40 24.00 -1.92
CA GLY A 964 -39.52 23.20 -1.54
C GLY A 964 -39.88 22.21 -2.61
N SER A 965 -40.62 21.22 -2.19
CA SER A 965 -41.79 20.58 -2.85
C SER A 965 -41.53 19.65 -4.03
N ALA A 966 -42.05 18.51 -4.18
CA ALA A 966 -43.09 17.67 -3.58
C ALA A 966 -43.31 16.48 -4.53
N ASN A 967 -43.89 15.39 -3.98
CA ASN A 967 -44.67 14.30 -4.61
C ASN A 967 -43.85 13.21 -5.35
N GLY A 968 -44.04 11.93 -5.16
CA GLY A 968 -45.09 11.14 -4.51
C GLY A 968 -45.03 9.74 -5.04
N GLY A 969 -45.42 8.73 -4.25
CA GLY A 969 -45.74 7.38 -4.76
C GLY A 969 -44.81 6.28 -4.24
N GLY A 970 -45.21 5.61 -3.31
CA GLY A 970 -45.62 4.37 -2.75
C GLY A 970 -45.07 3.10 -3.37
N GLY A 971 -44.69 2.16 -2.49
CA GLY A 971 -44.46 0.78 -2.85
C GLY A 971 -43.48 0.09 -1.88
N ASP A 972 -44.04 -0.74 -1.05
CA ASP A 972 -43.44 -1.67 -0.10
C ASP A 972 -42.22 -2.43 -0.63
N GLU A 973 -41.13 -2.46 0.16
CA GLU A 973 -40.34 -3.65 0.37
C GLU A 973 -39.51 -3.50 1.67
N ALA A 974 -40.12 -3.96 2.75
CA ALA A 974 -39.41 -4.25 3.99
C ALA A 974 -38.90 -5.69 3.95
N GLY A 975 -37.60 -5.91 3.95
CA GLY A 975 -37.11 -7.29 4.12
C GLY A 975 -35.65 -7.62 3.80
N SER A 976 -34.73 -6.68 3.69
CA SER A 976 -33.34 -7.07 3.39
C SER A 976 -32.24 -6.38 4.19
N ASN A 977 -32.53 -5.49 5.11
CA ASN A 977 -31.48 -4.59 5.67
C ASN A 977 -30.93 -4.98 7.04
N LYS A 978 -31.25 -6.14 7.61
CA LYS A 978 -30.73 -6.56 8.93
C LYS A 978 -29.47 -7.48 8.86
N ARG A 979 -29.17 -8.07 7.71
CA ARG A 979 -27.98 -8.97 7.58
C ARG A 979 -26.69 -8.27 7.19
N VAL A 980 -26.73 -7.10 6.62
CA VAL A 980 -25.55 -6.36 6.16
C VAL A 980 -24.86 -5.64 7.31
N ARG A 981 -25.58 -5.09 8.28
CA ARG A 981 -25.01 -4.37 9.43
C ARG A 981 -24.18 -5.23 10.40
N LYS A 982 -24.49 -6.52 10.51
CA LYS A 982 -23.72 -7.43 11.40
C LYS A 982 -22.38 -7.84 10.81
N ARG A 983 -22.23 -7.81 9.49
CA ARG A 983 -21.00 -8.16 8.80
C ARG A 983 -20.01 -6.99 8.78
N ASP A 984 -20.51 -5.76 8.73
CA ASP A 984 -19.68 -4.55 8.79
C ASP A 984 -19.15 -4.29 10.21
N GLN A 985 -19.93 -4.56 11.24
CA GLN A 985 -19.48 -4.49 12.64
C GLN A 985 -18.41 -5.54 12.97
N LEU A 986 -18.47 -6.73 12.39
CA LEU A 986 -17.43 -7.77 12.54
C LEU A 986 -16.16 -7.41 11.77
N ARG A 987 -16.27 -6.69 10.67
CA ARG A 987 -15.15 -6.23 9.89
C ARG A 987 -14.41 -5.07 10.55
N GLU A 988 -15.14 -4.17 11.21
CA GLU A 988 -14.59 -3.07 11.99
C GLU A 988 -13.89 -3.56 13.26
N ALA A 989 -14.45 -4.55 13.94
CA ALA A 989 -13.84 -5.19 15.10
C ALA A 989 -12.56 -5.97 14.73
N ALA A 990 -12.52 -6.61 13.55
CA ALA A 990 -11.33 -7.31 13.06
C ALA A 990 -10.21 -6.35 12.61
N MET A 991 -10.56 -5.20 12.06
CA MET A 991 -9.59 -4.15 11.70
C MET A 991 -9.03 -3.44 12.92
N GLY A 992 -9.84 -3.22 13.96
CA GLY A 992 -9.41 -2.61 15.22
C GLY A 992 -8.37 -3.46 15.96
N THR A 993 -8.49 -4.79 15.93
CA THR A 993 -7.52 -5.72 16.54
C THR A 993 -6.22 -5.83 15.76
N LEU A 994 -6.24 -5.67 14.42
CA LEU A 994 -5.03 -5.65 13.60
C LEU A 994 -4.22 -4.37 13.77
N VAL A 995 -4.88 -3.21 13.87
CA VAL A 995 -4.21 -1.93 14.09
C VAL A 995 -3.59 -1.86 15.49
N SER A 996 -4.26 -2.44 16.50
CA SER A 996 -3.73 -2.51 17.89
C SER A 996 -2.52 -3.44 17.99
N GLY A 997 -2.48 -4.54 17.22
CA GLY A 997 -1.36 -5.48 17.19
C GLY A 997 -0.09 -4.91 16.53
N VAL A 998 -0.25 -4.08 15.50
CA VAL A 998 0.89 -3.46 14.81
C VAL A 998 1.45 -2.28 15.62
N GLY A 999 0.61 -1.54 16.33
CA GLY A 999 1.02 -0.44 17.21
C GLY A 999 1.93 -0.91 18.36
N TRP A 1000 1.69 -2.09 18.89
CA TRP A 1000 2.51 -2.69 19.95
C TRP A 1000 3.91 -3.10 19.48
N LEU A 1001 4.04 -3.46 18.20
CA LEU A 1001 5.31 -3.88 17.60
C LEU A 1001 6.24 -2.68 17.28
N VAL A 1002 5.68 -1.46 17.18
CA VAL A 1002 6.41 -0.22 16.81
C VAL A 1002 6.63 0.69 18.02
N GLY A 1003 6.17 0.33 19.23
CA GLY A 1003 6.43 1.07 20.45
C GLY A 1003 5.64 2.37 20.62
N ALA A 1004 4.47 2.51 19.97
CA ALA A 1004 3.59 3.66 20.15
C ALA A 1004 2.68 3.50 21.38
N PRO A 1005 2.44 4.53 22.18
CA PRO A 1005 1.57 4.44 23.34
C PRO A 1005 0.09 4.25 22.96
N PRO A 1006 -0.71 3.49 23.75
CA PRO A 1006 -2.11 3.24 23.43
C PRO A 1006 -2.96 4.51 23.57
N PRO A 1007 -3.98 4.70 22.71
CA PRO A 1007 -4.91 5.83 22.84
C PRO A 1007 -5.78 5.69 24.10
N PRO A 1008 -6.19 6.81 24.72
CA PRO A 1008 -7.01 6.79 25.93
C PRO A 1008 -8.41 6.25 25.68
N PRO A 1009 -9.07 5.60 26.64
CA PRO A 1009 -10.41 5.06 26.49
C PRO A 1009 -11.46 6.17 26.36
N ASN A 1010 -12.31 6.06 25.33
CA ASN A 1010 -13.49 6.92 25.15
C ASN A 1010 -14.51 6.66 26.24
N THR A 1011 -14.66 7.58 27.15
CA THR A 1011 -15.82 7.67 28.07
C THR A 1011 -17.00 8.28 27.30
N GLN A 1012 -17.94 7.45 26.90
CA GLN A 1012 -19.29 7.89 26.57
C GLN A 1012 -20.04 8.12 27.88
N SER A 1013 -20.36 9.37 28.16
CA SER A 1013 -21.32 9.73 29.16
C SER A 1013 -22.73 9.63 28.56
N GLU A 1014 -23.53 8.80 29.19
CA GLU A 1014 -25.01 8.85 29.12
C GLU A 1014 -25.48 10.25 29.52
N ARG A 1015 -26.36 10.83 28.73
CA ARG A 1015 -27.53 11.57 29.21
C ARG A 1015 -28.41 12.03 28.03
N GLU A 1016 -29.66 11.63 28.14
CA GLU A 1016 -30.96 12.18 27.66
C GLU A 1016 -31.13 12.44 26.16
#